data_cb1dbacbad189f4104cdbca65ba165d6
#
_entry.id   cb1dbacbad189f4104cdbca65ba165d6
#
_cell.length_a   1.000
_cell.length_b   1.000
_cell.length_c   1.000
_cell.angle_alpha   90.00
_cell.angle_beta   90.00
_cell.angle_gamma   90.00
#
_symmetry.space_group_name_H-M   'P 1'
#
loop_
_entity.id
_entity.type
_entity.pdbx_description
1 polymer ?
#
loop_
_entity_poly.entity_id
_entity_poly.type
_entity_poly.pdbx_seq_one_letter_code
_entity_poly.pdbx_strand_id
1 'polypeptide(L)'
;MPKNLRINHSSKLVYIWNTLPMDYSREGERAIINKVSTKYGIPKENIRVEVKFKSKNENGEMVSFSNDIITNINDSVFQQNLFKKYIDERGIENYDLDKIIEFDNFINSMMDYEKYDKNKRYTIKWIKWDNFMSYGSDNFIDFTNLNGLVLLSSNPANQGGKTTFSIDLIRFLLFGKVTSREDGWTLAKVFNKHLPEATEVNVEGCISIDGIDYVIKRTVTRPSLAKRTDKSKVSHKVNYYKVFENQYLDLVDIESQEEATATLTNKAIKDAIGNERDFDLMISVNSDNLKGLISLKDTDRGRLLARWIGLLPIEEKDKIAREYFNKTVTPKLLLNRYSIDELTKNNEELTITNEEIEYNLKTLSKKLEDTISKIKELKDNRDVLLQSKQQVDPSLLKVDVKTVENKLKQITDAGIIKKNEKENNEKLLSEIGEISFNENEYNELIELEKQISVKINTHEINISNLKKDIAMLQSAEFCKTCGARLKNVDNTFKIKSANDKINELTFDINKLNNTLLNVIDKRKKLDEERRLFNEKNKLELIIQKNEVDIDNLRKDYREYSRILKDIEANKSAIENNNRIENAINISNVNISTEEQIRINIEKNINDNNSQLQLNNKTINSNNEIINRLQEEEIIVRNWRIYLDMIGKNGISKIVLKNTLPLINTELSQLLNNVCDFTVEVLIDDKQDVSFNLIHDGVKSNLASGSGFEQTVASLALRCVLSKISTFSKPSFVVFDEILGGVSDENYDNVKLLYDKMLVEYGTVLEITHNKNIHDWHNYCLLISKKNNISKISAL
;
A
#
# COMPACT_ATOMS: atom_id res chain seq x y z
N MET A 1 -2.82 39.95 33.91
CA MET A 1 -3.33 39.52 32.58
C MET A 1 -3.36 38.02 32.54
N PRO A 2 -4.38 37.40 31.98
CA PRO A 2 -4.37 35.94 31.75
C PRO A 2 -3.17 35.57 30.90
N LYS A 3 -2.57 34.42 31.18
CA LYS A 3 -1.36 33.92 30.46
C LYS A 3 -1.53 33.79 28.94
N ASN A 4 -2.74 33.89 28.44
CA ASN A 4 -3.16 33.69 27.05
C ASN A 4 -3.60 34.94 26.31
N LEU A 5 -3.39 36.14 26.89
CA LEU A 5 -3.77 37.39 26.27
C LEU A 5 -2.52 38.19 25.91
N ARG A 6 -2.35 38.53 24.63
CA ARG A 6 -1.31 39.44 24.15
C ARG A 6 -1.93 40.67 23.48
N ILE A 7 -1.38 41.81 23.77
CA ILE A 7 -1.77 43.09 23.13
C ILE A 7 -0.66 43.42 22.13
N ASN A 8 -1.04 43.58 20.87
CA ASN A 8 -0.15 44.15 19.88
C ASN A 8 -0.32 45.66 19.92
N HIS A 9 0.66 46.38 20.49
CA HIS A 9 0.60 47.82 20.71
C HIS A 9 0.65 48.63 19.39
N SER A 10 1.23 48.09 18.33
CA SER A 10 1.30 48.76 17.02
C SER A 10 0.00 48.67 16.23
N SER A 11 -0.71 47.58 16.29
CA SER A 11 -2.00 47.37 15.59
C SER A 11 -3.23 47.65 16.47
N LYS A 12 -3.03 47.93 17.76
CA LYS A 12 -4.11 48.02 18.78
C LYS A 12 -5.02 46.81 18.86
N LEU A 13 -4.56 45.68 18.38
CA LEU A 13 -5.28 44.39 18.37
C LEU A 13 -4.90 43.56 19.60
N VAL A 14 -5.91 42.91 20.17
CA VAL A 14 -5.75 42.00 21.29
C VAL A 14 -5.90 40.56 20.78
N TYR A 15 -4.86 39.82 20.95
CA TYR A 15 -4.83 38.38 20.58
C TYR A 15 -5.08 37.53 21.81
N ILE A 16 -6.06 36.62 21.70
CA ILE A 16 -6.37 35.66 22.76
C ILE A 16 -5.98 34.29 22.22
N TRP A 17 -5.14 33.62 22.97
CA TRP A 17 -4.74 32.24 22.65
C TRP A 17 -5.69 31.29 23.34
N ASN A 18 -6.45 30.55 22.56
CA ASN A 18 -7.32 29.52 23.08
C ASN A 18 -6.69 28.16 22.98
N THR A 19 -6.60 27.46 24.09
CA THR A 19 -6.08 26.08 24.20
C THR A 19 -7.24 25.06 24.28
N LEU A 20 -8.43 25.43 23.79
CA LEU A 20 -9.58 24.53 23.88
C LEU A 20 -9.48 23.33 22.94
N PRO A 21 -9.99 22.20 23.40
CA PRO A 21 -10.08 20.98 22.60
C PRO A 21 -11.03 21.14 21.41
N MET A 22 -11.13 20.12 20.60
CA MET A 22 -11.69 19.98 19.27
C MET A 22 -13.12 20.50 19.00
N ASP A 23 -13.82 21.04 19.99
CA ASP A 23 -15.18 21.56 19.87
C ASP A 23 -15.25 23.09 19.77
N TYR A 24 -14.26 23.71 19.12
CA TYR A 24 -14.28 25.13 18.91
C TYR A 24 -15.44 25.54 18.01
N SER A 25 -16.50 26.12 18.63
CA SER A 25 -17.65 26.66 17.92
C SER A 25 -17.55 28.20 17.86
N ARG A 26 -18.20 28.80 16.85
CA ARG A 26 -18.35 30.27 16.77
C ARG A 26 -19.03 30.86 17.99
N GLU A 27 -19.90 30.12 18.62
CA GLU A 27 -20.53 30.54 19.89
C GLU A 27 -19.47 30.65 21.01
N GLY A 28 -18.56 29.71 21.06
CA GLY A 28 -17.40 29.75 21.96
C GLY A 28 -16.50 30.96 21.69
N GLU A 29 -16.23 31.29 20.42
CA GLU A 29 -15.44 32.47 20.03
C GLU A 29 -16.14 33.76 20.42
N ARG A 30 -17.42 33.92 20.09
CA ARG A 30 -18.24 35.07 20.48
C ARG A 30 -18.33 35.21 21.99
N ALA A 31 -18.50 34.10 22.72
CA ALA A 31 -18.52 34.12 24.18
C ALA A 31 -17.18 34.61 24.77
N ILE A 32 -16.04 34.17 24.17
CA ILE A 32 -14.71 34.62 24.56
C ILE A 32 -14.53 36.10 24.26
N ILE A 33 -14.88 36.55 23.05
CA ILE A 33 -14.80 37.94 22.63
C ILE A 33 -15.65 38.81 23.56
N ASN A 34 -16.91 38.45 23.82
CA ASN A 34 -17.79 39.14 24.72
C ASN A 34 -17.21 39.20 26.14
N LYS A 35 -16.75 38.10 26.68
CA LYS A 35 -16.17 38.01 28.03
C LYS A 35 -14.93 38.89 28.18
N VAL A 36 -14.07 38.93 27.16
CA VAL A 36 -12.87 39.75 27.18
C VAL A 36 -13.21 41.21 26.98
N SER A 37 -14.10 41.54 26.05
CA SER A 37 -14.60 42.88 25.82
C SER A 37 -15.19 43.50 27.12
N THR A 38 -16.09 42.76 27.78
CA THR A 38 -16.73 43.20 29.03
C THR A 38 -15.72 43.31 30.17
N LYS A 39 -14.78 42.38 30.30
CA LYS A 39 -13.84 42.31 31.41
C LYS A 39 -12.73 43.36 31.32
N TYR A 40 -12.31 43.72 30.12
CA TYR A 40 -11.14 44.60 29.89
C TYR A 40 -11.46 45.90 29.17
N GLY A 41 -12.75 46.14 28.83
CA GLY A 41 -13.19 47.40 28.18
C GLY A 41 -12.66 47.58 26.76
N ILE A 42 -12.34 46.47 26.08
CA ILE A 42 -11.75 46.48 24.73
C ILE A 42 -12.89 46.37 23.72
N PRO A 43 -12.98 47.22 22.68
CA PRO A 43 -13.94 47.07 21.60
C PRO A 43 -13.87 45.68 20.97
N LYS A 44 -15.01 45.04 20.68
CA LYS A 44 -15.08 43.65 20.15
C LYS A 44 -14.36 43.49 18.81
N GLU A 45 -14.42 44.52 17.97
CA GLU A 45 -13.73 44.59 16.67
C GLU A 45 -12.20 44.55 16.79
N ASN A 46 -11.68 44.93 17.96
CA ASN A 46 -10.22 44.88 18.22
C ASN A 46 -9.75 43.59 18.89
N ILE A 47 -10.65 42.62 19.09
CA ILE A 47 -10.32 41.34 19.70
C ILE A 47 -10.25 40.27 18.60
N ARG A 48 -9.13 39.59 18.50
CA ARG A 48 -8.90 38.44 17.64
C ARG A 48 -8.64 37.23 18.49
N VAL A 49 -9.38 36.15 18.26
CA VAL A 49 -9.13 34.86 18.90
C VAL A 49 -8.28 34.04 17.95
N GLU A 50 -7.01 33.84 18.27
CA GLU A 50 -6.16 32.92 17.57
C GLU A 50 -6.24 31.56 18.23
N VAL A 51 -6.65 30.57 17.48
CA VAL A 51 -6.58 29.16 17.91
C VAL A 51 -5.16 28.66 17.65
N LYS A 52 -4.35 28.66 18.70
CA LYS A 52 -3.01 28.06 18.63
C LYS A 52 -3.05 26.71 19.35
N PHE A 53 -2.93 25.65 18.60
CA PHE A 53 -2.70 24.33 19.17
C PHE A 53 -1.26 24.27 19.68
N LYS A 54 -1.09 23.89 20.92
CA LYS A 54 0.22 23.70 21.53
C LYS A 54 0.41 22.22 21.78
N SER A 55 1.42 21.61 21.17
CA SER A 55 2.00 20.34 21.64
C SER A 55 3.32 20.63 22.36
N LYS A 56 3.68 19.77 23.31
CA LYS A 56 5.02 19.78 23.88
C LYS A 56 5.92 18.94 22.99
N ASN A 57 7.08 19.46 22.60
CA ASN A 57 8.14 18.63 22.00
C ASN A 57 8.79 17.75 23.07
N GLU A 58 9.67 16.85 22.68
CA GLU A 58 10.40 15.94 23.59
C GLU A 58 11.18 16.68 24.66
N ASN A 59 11.52 17.96 24.46
CA ASN A 59 12.20 18.84 25.40
C ASN A 59 11.24 19.59 26.33
N GLY A 60 9.94 19.31 26.28
CA GLY A 60 8.93 19.97 27.11
C GLY A 60 8.55 21.39 26.67
N GLU A 61 9.06 21.86 25.54
CA GLU A 61 8.74 23.19 24.98
C GLU A 61 7.41 23.13 24.23
N MET A 62 6.63 24.20 24.38
CA MET A 62 5.31 24.32 23.74
C MET A 62 5.45 24.78 22.30
N VAL A 63 5.21 23.90 21.34
CA VAL A 63 5.16 24.24 19.92
C VAL A 63 3.77 24.76 19.56
N SER A 64 3.69 25.97 18.98
CA SER A 64 2.41 26.54 18.54
C SER A 64 2.12 26.14 17.09
N PHE A 65 1.01 25.46 16.89
CA PHE A 65 0.47 25.20 15.55
C PHE A 65 -0.36 26.42 15.09
N SER A 66 0.32 27.43 14.57
CA SER A 66 -0.33 28.51 13.78
C SER A 66 -0.25 28.13 12.29
N ASN A 67 -0.69 28.96 11.39
CA ASN A 67 -0.76 28.80 9.91
C ASN A 67 0.27 27.83 9.25
N ASP A 68 1.28 27.42 10.01
CA ASP A 68 2.31 26.46 9.63
C ASP A 68 1.79 25.03 9.33
N ILE A 69 0.56 24.70 9.78
CA ILE A 69 -0.03 23.36 9.54
C ILE A 69 -0.18 23.08 8.05
N ILE A 70 -0.63 24.09 7.29
CA ILE A 70 -0.86 23.94 5.84
C ILE A 70 0.47 23.98 5.08
N THR A 71 1.44 24.75 5.56
CA THR A 71 2.75 24.90 4.92
C THR A 71 3.71 23.73 5.18
N ASN A 72 3.54 23.02 6.31
CA ASN A 72 4.45 21.98 6.75
C ASN A 72 3.92 20.54 6.58
N ILE A 73 2.76 20.37 5.93
CA ILE A 73 2.18 19.03 5.74
C ILE A 73 3.09 18.07 4.94
N ASN A 74 4.00 18.61 4.15
CA ASN A 74 5.01 17.85 3.41
C ASN A 74 6.26 17.53 4.26
N ASP A 75 6.38 18.13 5.44
CA ASP A 75 7.49 17.84 6.35
C ASP A 75 7.24 16.52 7.08
N SER A 76 8.19 15.59 6.94
CA SER A 76 8.14 14.28 7.57
C SER A 76 8.13 14.37 9.09
N VAL A 77 8.88 15.29 9.68
CA VAL A 77 8.93 15.50 11.13
C VAL A 77 7.57 15.99 11.65
N PHE A 78 6.94 16.90 10.92
CA PHE A 78 5.60 17.35 11.25
C PHE A 78 4.58 16.20 11.20
N GLN A 79 4.64 15.35 10.17
CA GLN A 79 3.77 14.17 10.05
C GLN A 79 4.00 13.19 11.20
N GLN A 80 5.26 12.94 11.60
CA GLN A 80 5.61 12.05 12.71
C GLN A 80 5.10 12.58 14.07
N ASN A 81 5.09 13.88 14.26
CA ASN A 81 4.47 14.50 15.45
C ASN A 81 2.95 14.25 15.48
N LEU A 82 2.30 14.21 14.33
CA LEU A 82 0.88 13.85 14.24
C LEU A 82 0.64 12.36 14.55
N PHE A 83 1.61 11.47 14.29
CA PHE A 83 1.50 10.05 14.66
C PHE A 83 1.35 9.88 16.18
N LYS A 84 2.19 10.56 16.95
CA LYS A 84 2.09 10.53 18.42
C LYS A 84 0.72 11.01 18.89
N LYS A 85 0.25 12.12 18.34
CA LYS A 85 -1.09 12.64 18.64
C LYS A 85 -2.21 11.65 18.28
N TYR A 86 -2.10 10.98 17.14
CA TYR A 86 -3.06 9.96 16.71
C TYR A 86 -3.12 8.77 17.68
N ILE A 87 -1.95 8.32 18.13
CA ILE A 87 -1.82 7.22 19.10
C ILE A 87 -2.47 7.60 20.42
N ASP A 88 -2.16 8.80 20.93
CA ASP A 88 -2.68 9.29 22.20
C ASP A 88 -4.21 9.47 22.15
N GLU A 89 -4.75 10.05 21.06
CA GLU A 89 -6.21 10.26 20.89
C GLU A 89 -6.99 8.93 20.78
N ARG A 90 -6.35 7.86 20.27
CA ARG A 90 -6.99 6.56 20.07
C ARG A 90 -6.73 5.57 21.20
N GLY A 91 -5.85 5.91 22.14
CA GLY A 91 -5.46 5.00 23.22
C GLY A 91 -4.84 3.72 22.69
N ILE A 92 -4.01 3.78 21.66
CA ILE A 92 -3.38 2.60 21.07
C ILE A 92 -2.29 2.12 22.01
N GLU A 93 -2.37 0.88 22.41
CA GLU A 93 -1.42 0.20 23.27
C GLU A 93 -0.54 -0.79 22.47
N ASN A 94 0.58 -1.21 23.06
CA ASN A 94 1.48 -2.22 22.49
C ASN A 94 2.02 -1.88 21.11
N TYR A 95 2.53 -0.68 20.92
CA TYR A 95 3.17 -0.20 19.70
C TYR A 95 4.67 0.11 19.94
N ASP A 96 5.42 0.15 18.86
CA ASP A 96 6.80 0.62 18.83
C ASP A 96 6.88 1.83 17.91
N LEU A 97 6.94 3.03 18.51
CA LEU A 97 6.95 4.28 17.76
C LEU A 97 8.18 4.43 16.90
N ASP A 98 9.34 3.97 17.38
CA ASP A 98 10.61 4.10 16.64
C ASP A 98 10.56 3.27 15.35
N LYS A 99 10.04 2.04 15.43
CA LYS A 99 9.80 1.21 14.23
C LYS A 99 8.78 1.82 13.28
N ILE A 100 7.73 2.42 13.79
CA ILE A 100 6.74 3.12 12.98
C ILE A 100 7.39 4.31 12.24
N ILE A 101 8.26 5.06 12.92
CA ILE A 101 9.03 6.15 12.31
C ILE A 101 10.03 5.62 11.26
N GLU A 102 10.66 4.47 11.50
CA GLU A 102 11.51 3.80 10.51
C GLU A 102 10.72 3.44 9.24
N PHE A 103 9.51 2.90 9.38
CA PHE A 103 8.63 2.61 8.25
C PHE A 103 8.28 3.89 7.50
N ASP A 104 7.94 4.95 8.22
CA ASP A 104 7.63 6.25 7.61
C ASP A 104 8.82 6.81 6.84
N ASN A 105 10.01 6.80 7.43
CA ASN A 105 11.23 7.26 6.78
C ASN A 105 11.55 6.45 5.53
N PHE A 106 11.36 5.13 5.59
CA PHE A 106 11.54 4.25 4.45
C PHE A 106 10.56 4.58 3.32
N ILE A 107 9.26 4.73 3.63
CA ILE A 107 8.25 5.10 2.64
C ILE A 107 8.51 6.51 2.11
N ASN A 108 8.94 7.46 2.96
CA ASN A 108 9.32 8.81 2.53
C ASN A 108 10.45 8.79 1.50
N SER A 109 11.40 7.86 1.60
CA SER A 109 12.49 7.71 0.63
C SER A 109 12.00 7.29 -0.77
N MET A 110 10.79 6.75 -0.87
CA MET A 110 10.13 6.37 -2.12
C MET A 110 9.24 7.49 -2.69
N MET A 111 9.04 8.56 -1.92
CA MET A 111 8.19 9.69 -2.27
C MET A 111 8.97 10.76 -3.02
N ASP A 112 8.34 11.32 -4.03
CA ASP A 112 8.81 12.54 -4.71
C ASP A 112 8.02 13.75 -4.16
N TYR A 113 8.53 14.34 -3.08
CA TYR A 113 7.87 15.49 -2.44
C TYR A 113 7.94 16.77 -3.27
N GLU A 114 8.94 16.95 -4.14
CA GLU A 114 9.05 18.12 -5.01
C GLU A 114 7.83 18.28 -5.93
N LYS A 115 7.22 17.18 -6.29
CA LYS A 115 5.99 17.13 -7.07
C LYS A 115 4.80 17.83 -6.37
N TYR A 116 4.81 17.95 -5.06
CA TYR A 116 3.70 18.48 -4.25
C TYR A 116 3.96 19.88 -3.70
N ASP A 117 5.20 20.38 -3.78
CA ASP A 117 5.53 21.74 -3.38
C ASP A 117 5.15 22.73 -4.49
N LYS A 118 3.86 23.07 -4.55
CA LYS A 118 3.26 23.89 -5.61
C LYS A 118 2.68 25.22 -5.12
N ASN A 119 3.01 25.66 -3.93
CA ASN A 119 2.49 26.93 -3.38
C ASN A 119 3.08 28.15 -4.12
N LYS A 120 2.96 28.13 -5.45
CA LYS A 120 3.48 29.20 -6.34
C LYS A 120 2.34 30.08 -6.78
N ARG A 121 2.61 31.38 -6.93
CA ARG A 121 1.69 32.29 -7.60
C ARG A 121 2.10 32.49 -9.04
N TYR A 122 1.12 32.47 -9.94
CA TYR A 122 1.38 32.79 -11.33
C TYR A 122 0.43 33.86 -11.85
N THR A 123 0.95 34.70 -12.74
CA THR A 123 0.18 35.72 -13.45
C THR A 123 0.33 35.51 -14.94
N ILE A 124 -0.69 35.88 -15.70
CA ILE A 124 -0.58 35.99 -17.14
C ILE A 124 -0.11 37.38 -17.43
N LYS A 125 1.03 37.56 -18.10
CA LYS A 125 1.54 38.86 -18.52
C LYS A 125 0.93 39.33 -19.83
N TRP A 126 0.91 38.49 -20.83
CA TRP A 126 0.30 38.77 -22.12
C TRP A 126 -0.11 37.49 -22.82
N ILE A 127 -1.09 37.61 -23.74
CA ILE A 127 -1.53 36.54 -24.63
C ILE A 127 -1.61 37.11 -26.06
N LYS A 128 -1.07 36.37 -27.03
CA LYS A 128 -1.18 36.61 -28.46
C LYS A 128 -1.82 35.38 -29.11
N TRP A 129 -2.78 35.62 -30.02
CA TRP A 129 -3.43 34.50 -30.71
C TRP A 129 -3.94 34.83 -32.09
N ASP A 130 -3.98 33.79 -32.95
CA ASP A 130 -4.44 33.87 -34.32
C ASP A 130 -5.43 32.75 -34.64
N ASN A 131 -6.51 33.08 -35.32
CA ASN A 131 -7.52 32.17 -35.87
C ASN A 131 -8.20 31.25 -34.85
N PHE A 132 -8.18 31.63 -33.57
CA PHE A 132 -8.72 30.80 -32.47
C PHE A 132 -10.23 31.00 -32.32
N MET A 133 -10.99 29.95 -32.59
CA MET A 133 -12.46 29.88 -32.45
C MET A 133 -13.21 31.01 -33.18
N SER A 134 -13.67 32.06 -32.48
CA SER A 134 -14.34 33.20 -33.07
C SER A 134 -13.38 34.32 -33.52
N TYR A 135 -12.11 34.25 -33.14
CA TYR A 135 -11.14 35.30 -33.40
C TYR A 135 -10.41 35.09 -34.75
N GLY A 136 -10.04 36.19 -35.38
CA GLY A 136 -9.15 36.20 -36.53
C GLY A 136 -7.69 36.29 -36.13
N SER A 137 -6.90 36.84 -37.04
CA SER A 137 -5.46 37.04 -36.83
C SER A 137 -5.15 38.28 -36.00
N ASP A 138 -3.91 38.33 -35.49
CA ASP A 138 -3.27 39.48 -34.83
C ASP A 138 -4.07 40.00 -33.62
N ASN A 139 -4.41 39.11 -32.73
CA ASN A 139 -4.99 39.49 -31.43
C ASN A 139 -3.90 39.46 -30.37
N PHE A 140 -3.86 40.50 -29.55
CA PHE A 140 -2.91 40.66 -28.46
C PHE A 140 -3.58 41.34 -27.27
N ILE A 141 -3.25 40.91 -26.07
CA ILE A 141 -3.62 41.56 -24.83
C ILE A 141 -2.46 41.54 -23.85
N ASP A 142 -2.19 42.69 -23.26
CA ASP A 142 -1.25 42.86 -22.16
C ASP A 142 -2.05 42.97 -20.86
N PHE A 143 -1.83 41.99 -19.94
CA PHE A 143 -2.45 41.92 -18.64
C PHE A 143 -1.65 42.63 -17.54
N THR A 144 -0.43 43.08 -17.82
CA THR A 144 0.47 43.66 -16.80
C THR A 144 -0.11 44.91 -16.15
N ASN A 145 -0.93 45.65 -16.88
CA ASN A 145 -1.59 46.88 -16.43
C ASN A 145 -3.05 46.68 -16.00
N LEU A 146 -3.58 45.48 -16.12
CA LEU A 146 -4.99 45.17 -15.80
C LEU A 146 -5.11 44.70 -14.31
N ASN A 147 -5.10 45.67 -13.39
CA ASN A 147 -5.30 45.38 -11.96
C ASN A 147 -6.68 45.86 -11.52
N GLY A 148 -7.40 45.05 -10.77
CA GLY A 148 -8.75 45.39 -10.32
C GLY A 148 -9.84 44.71 -11.11
N LEU A 149 -11.01 45.31 -11.20
CA LEU A 149 -12.15 44.78 -11.95
C LEU A 149 -12.02 45.17 -13.42
N VAL A 150 -12.02 44.16 -14.30
CA VAL A 150 -11.92 44.34 -15.75
C VAL A 150 -13.19 43.86 -16.42
N LEU A 151 -13.96 44.76 -17.04
CA LEU A 151 -15.15 44.41 -17.79
C LEU A 151 -14.80 43.88 -19.16
N LEU A 152 -15.37 42.74 -19.52
CA LEU A 152 -15.34 42.21 -20.89
C LEU A 152 -16.65 42.57 -21.60
N SER A 153 -16.59 43.58 -22.45
CA SER A 153 -17.74 44.01 -23.26
C SER A 153 -17.62 43.51 -24.69
N SER A 154 -18.70 43.42 -25.41
CA SER A 154 -18.64 43.08 -26.84
C SER A 154 -19.67 43.79 -27.66
N ASN A 155 -19.31 44.06 -28.91
CA ASN A 155 -20.20 44.59 -29.93
C ASN A 155 -20.21 43.67 -31.16
N PRO A 156 -21.31 42.94 -31.40
CA PRO A 156 -22.60 42.97 -30.69
C PRO A 156 -22.48 42.38 -29.26
N ALA A 157 -23.39 42.73 -28.39
CA ALA A 157 -23.35 42.38 -26.98
C ALA A 157 -23.32 40.86 -26.73
N ASN A 158 -24.04 40.12 -27.56
CA ASN A 158 -24.03 38.66 -27.57
C ASN A 158 -23.24 38.11 -28.77
N GLN A 159 -22.67 36.88 -28.61
CA GLN A 159 -21.90 36.21 -29.63
C GLN A 159 -20.57 36.93 -30.05
N GLY A 160 -20.11 37.89 -29.27
CA GLY A 160 -18.86 38.60 -29.54
C GLY A 160 -17.62 37.76 -29.31
N GLY A 161 -17.65 36.70 -28.52
CA GLY A 161 -16.49 35.89 -28.18
C GLY A 161 -15.91 36.19 -26.79
N LYS A 162 -16.69 36.81 -25.89
CA LYS A 162 -16.26 37.14 -24.51
C LYS A 162 -15.78 35.90 -23.76
N THR A 163 -16.62 34.88 -23.63
CA THR A 163 -16.30 33.63 -22.96
C THR A 163 -15.17 32.87 -23.67
N THR A 164 -15.11 32.97 -25.02
CA THR A 164 -14.01 32.39 -25.79
C THR A 164 -12.67 33.00 -25.41
N PHE A 165 -12.62 34.31 -25.16
CA PHE A 165 -11.40 35.00 -24.69
C PHE A 165 -11.08 34.64 -23.25
N SER A 166 -12.02 34.86 -22.34
CA SER A 166 -11.75 34.83 -20.91
C SER A 166 -11.59 33.43 -20.33
N ILE A 167 -12.24 32.45 -20.94
CA ILE A 167 -12.23 31.05 -20.49
C ILE A 167 -11.51 30.15 -21.47
N ASP A 168 -12.00 30.04 -22.72
CA ASP A 168 -11.52 29.03 -23.66
C ASP A 168 -10.07 29.28 -24.08
N LEU A 169 -9.70 30.54 -24.36
CA LEU A 169 -8.35 30.91 -24.76
C LEU A 169 -7.34 30.68 -23.64
N ILE A 170 -7.64 31.18 -22.45
CA ILE A 170 -6.76 31.01 -21.29
C ILE A 170 -6.58 29.51 -20.97
N ARG A 171 -7.69 28.78 -20.98
CA ARG A 171 -7.67 27.35 -20.71
C ARG A 171 -6.93 26.58 -21.79
N PHE A 172 -7.08 26.98 -23.06
CA PHE A 172 -6.32 26.38 -24.15
C PHE A 172 -4.81 26.71 -24.04
N LEU A 173 -4.46 27.94 -23.72
CA LEU A 173 -3.07 28.33 -23.48
C LEU A 173 -2.44 27.45 -22.40
N LEU A 174 -3.09 27.32 -21.25
CA LEU A 174 -2.53 26.62 -20.10
C LEU A 174 -2.57 25.09 -20.26
N PHE A 175 -3.66 24.53 -20.73
CA PHE A 175 -3.92 23.08 -20.69
C PHE A 175 -4.10 22.42 -22.07
N GLY A 176 -4.14 23.19 -23.15
CA GLY A 176 -4.38 22.66 -24.50
C GLY A 176 -5.79 22.16 -24.74
N LYS A 177 -6.74 22.59 -23.90
CA LYS A 177 -8.16 22.19 -23.98
C LYS A 177 -9.05 23.40 -23.79
N VAL A 178 -10.17 23.42 -24.46
CA VAL A 178 -11.22 24.43 -24.20
C VAL A 178 -12.32 23.86 -23.31
N THR A 179 -13.18 24.73 -22.82
CA THR A 179 -14.38 24.30 -22.09
C THR A 179 -15.30 23.57 -23.05
N SER A 180 -15.63 22.31 -22.78
CA SER A 180 -16.56 21.56 -23.64
C SER A 180 -17.98 22.12 -23.46
N ARG A 181 -18.46 22.91 -24.38
CA ARG A 181 -19.85 23.37 -24.47
C ARG A 181 -20.72 22.44 -25.31
N GLU A 182 -20.12 21.52 -26.03
CA GLU A 182 -20.77 20.58 -26.95
C GLU A 182 -20.20 19.18 -26.73
N ASP A 183 -21.08 18.19 -26.81
CA ASP A 183 -20.66 16.80 -26.88
C ASP A 183 -19.76 16.55 -28.09
N GLY A 184 -18.68 15.80 -27.92
CA GLY A 184 -17.76 15.46 -29.02
C GLY A 184 -16.80 16.61 -29.41
N TRP A 185 -16.29 17.38 -28.44
CA TRP A 185 -15.24 18.35 -28.69
C TRP A 185 -14.00 17.67 -29.26
N THR A 186 -13.46 18.26 -30.32
CA THR A 186 -12.19 17.81 -30.96
C THR A 186 -11.27 19.01 -31.14
N LEU A 187 -9.99 18.76 -31.25
CA LEU A 187 -9.00 19.80 -31.50
C LEU A 187 -9.25 20.59 -32.76
N ALA A 188 -9.91 19.99 -33.77
CA ALA A 188 -10.31 20.69 -35.01
C ALA A 188 -11.28 21.85 -34.76
N LYS A 189 -12.02 21.86 -33.65
CA LYS A 189 -13.00 22.90 -33.31
C LYS A 189 -12.35 24.19 -32.77
N VAL A 190 -11.03 24.23 -32.53
CA VAL A 190 -10.33 25.47 -32.17
C VAL A 190 -10.16 26.42 -33.37
N PHE A 191 -10.30 25.91 -34.60
CA PHE A 191 -10.23 26.77 -35.79
C PHE A 191 -11.46 27.64 -35.93
N ASN A 192 -11.27 28.89 -36.36
CA ASN A 192 -12.38 29.77 -36.69
C ASN A 192 -13.21 29.19 -37.85
N LYS A 193 -14.50 29.00 -37.57
CA LYS A 193 -15.46 28.43 -38.57
C LYS A 193 -15.67 29.34 -39.79
N HIS A 194 -15.44 30.64 -39.62
CA HIS A 194 -15.62 31.63 -40.65
C HIS A 194 -14.32 31.91 -41.41
N LEU A 195 -13.22 31.24 -41.09
CA LEU A 195 -11.93 31.27 -41.80
C LEU A 195 -11.57 29.82 -42.21
N PRO A 196 -12.32 29.23 -43.14
CA PRO A 196 -12.06 27.86 -43.58
C PRO A 196 -10.69 27.68 -44.24
N GLU A 197 -10.13 28.71 -44.84
CA GLU A 197 -8.80 28.75 -45.44
C GLU A 197 -7.67 28.72 -44.40
N ALA A 198 -7.93 29.15 -43.19
CA ALA A 198 -6.90 29.13 -42.12
C ALA A 198 -6.38 27.71 -41.92
N THR A 199 -5.09 27.52 -42.07
CA THR A 199 -4.39 26.25 -41.86
C THR A 199 -3.75 26.11 -40.49
N GLU A 200 -3.67 27.23 -39.77
CA GLU A 200 -2.98 27.30 -38.49
C GLU A 200 -3.76 28.14 -37.45
N VAL A 201 -3.73 27.68 -36.24
CA VAL A 201 -4.16 28.39 -35.01
C VAL A 201 -2.95 28.51 -34.12
N ASN A 202 -2.58 29.72 -33.76
CA ASN A 202 -1.51 30.00 -32.83
C ASN A 202 -2.08 30.61 -31.55
N VAL A 203 -1.63 30.13 -30.42
CA VAL A 203 -1.88 30.73 -29.10
C VAL A 203 -0.56 30.75 -28.35
N GLU A 204 -0.10 31.92 -28.03
CA GLU A 204 1.17 32.17 -27.34
C GLU A 204 0.92 33.10 -26.16
N GLY A 205 1.46 32.78 -24.98
CA GLY A 205 1.28 33.64 -23.81
C GLY A 205 2.45 33.53 -22.86
N CYS A 206 2.74 34.66 -22.22
CA CYS A 206 3.73 34.75 -21.17
C CYS A 206 3.03 34.64 -19.80
N ILE A 207 3.49 33.70 -19.00
CA ILE A 207 3.10 33.55 -17.60
C ILE A 207 4.32 33.82 -16.71
N SER A 208 4.12 34.55 -15.63
CA SER A 208 5.15 34.73 -14.61
C SER A 208 4.81 33.85 -13.42
N ILE A 209 5.71 32.96 -13.02
CA ILE A 209 5.57 32.06 -11.87
C ILE A 209 6.62 32.48 -10.85
N ASP A 210 6.21 33.00 -9.70
CA ASP A 210 7.07 33.53 -8.64
C ASP A 210 8.14 34.51 -9.17
N GLY A 211 7.74 35.37 -10.12
CA GLY A 211 8.62 36.39 -10.72
C GLY A 211 9.51 35.89 -11.87
N ILE A 212 9.45 34.61 -12.20
CA ILE A 212 10.16 34.05 -13.36
C ILE A 212 9.19 33.91 -14.53
N ASP A 213 9.58 34.43 -15.70
CA ASP A 213 8.72 34.44 -16.87
C ASP A 213 8.89 33.17 -17.70
N TYR A 214 7.78 32.66 -18.17
CA TYR A 214 7.69 31.48 -19.03
C TYR A 214 6.75 31.77 -20.20
N VAL A 215 7.10 31.33 -21.38
CA VAL A 215 6.25 31.42 -22.56
C VAL A 215 5.73 30.06 -22.94
N ILE A 216 4.41 29.95 -23.06
CA ILE A 216 3.73 28.78 -23.59
C ILE A 216 3.27 29.14 -25.01
N LYS A 217 3.66 28.31 -25.98
CA LYS A 217 3.20 28.44 -27.36
C LYS A 217 2.53 27.17 -27.83
N ARG A 218 1.29 27.31 -28.32
CA ARG A 218 0.50 26.20 -28.84
C ARG A 218 0.14 26.48 -30.29
N THR A 219 0.54 25.58 -31.15
CA THR A 219 0.25 25.67 -32.60
C THR A 219 -0.57 24.46 -33.02
N VAL A 220 -1.73 24.70 -33.60
CA VAL A 220 -2.59 23.65 -34.14
C VAL A 220 -2.64 23.83 -35.65
N THR A 221 -2.29 22.79 -36.38
CA THR A 221 -2.26 22.85 -37.84
C THR A 221 -3.23 21.84 -38.46
N ARG A 222 -3.81 22.22 -39.60
CA ARG A 222 -4.67 21.37 -40.41
C ARG A 222 -4.30 21.55 -41.91
N PRO A 223 -4.60 20.58 -42.77
CA PRO A 223 -4.38 20.72 -44.20
C PRO A 223 -5.09 21.94 -44.78
N SER A 224 -4.56 22.50 -45.89
CA SER A 224 -5.21 23.56 -46.65
C SER A 224 -6.60 23.09 -47.10
N LEU A 225 -7.50 24.06 -47.34
CA LEU A 225 -8.90 23.77 -47.69
C LEU A 225 -9.01 22.81 -48.88
N ALA A 226 -8.19 23.01 -49.93
CA ALA A 226 -8.16 22.15 -51.09
C ALA A 226 -7.70 20.70 -50.87
N LYS A 227 -6.94 20.44 -49.78
CA LYS A 227 -6.43 19.11 -49.40
C LYS A 227 -7.19 18.50 -48.22
N ARG A 228 -8.23 19.17 -47.73
CA ARG A 228 -8.96 18.75 -46.54
C ARG A 228 -10.01 17.72 -46.86
N THR A 229 -10.04 16.62 -46.14
CA THR A 229 -11.05 15.56 -46.20
C THR A 229 -11.60 15.32 -44.82
N ASP A 230 -12.70 14.59 -44.66
CA ASP A 230 -13.28 14.23 -43.40
C ASP A 230 -12.32 13.41 -42.50
N LYS A 231 -11.30 12.80 -43.11
CA LYS A 231 -10.26 12.02 -42.42
C LYS A 231 -8.97 12.84 -42.15
N SER A 232 -8.95 14.12 -42.49
CA SER A 232 -7.77 14.96 -42.29
C SER A 232 -7.46 15.09 -40.80
N LYS A 233 -6.24 14.71 -40.43
CA LYS A 233 -5.77 14.81 -39.03
C LYS A 233 -5.34 16.24 -38.73
N VAL A 234 -5.62 16.70 -37.55
CA VAL A 234 -5.13 17.95 -36.97
C VAL A 234 -3.91 17.61 -36.10
N SER A 235 -2.83 18.34 -36.25
CA SER A 235 -1.66 18.22 -35.39
C SER A 235 -1.63 19.34 -34.34
N HIS A 236 -1.06 19.07 -33.19
CA HIS A 236 -0.92 20.01 -32.08
C HIS A 236 0.53 19.98 -31.57
N LYS A 237 1.19 21.11 -31.69
CA LYS A 237 2.53 21.33 -31.12
C LYS A 237 2.42 22.25 -29.92
N VAL A 238 3.14 21.93 -28.86
CA VAL A 238 3.26 22.75 -27.65
C VAL A 238 4.72 22.93 -27.30
N ASN A 239 5.10 24.18 -27.04
CA ASN A 239 6.43 24.56 -26.57
C ASN A 239 6.26 25.30 -25.23
N TYR A 240 7.21 25.12 -24.33
CA TYR A 240 7.24 25.75 -23.02
C TYR A 240 8.66 26.23 -22.75
N TYR A 241 8.85 27.55 -22.72
CA TYR A 241 10.15 28.22 -22.64
C TYR A 241 10.26 29.01 -21.36
N LYS A 242 11.42 28.95 -20.73
CA LYS A 242 11.81 29.91 -19.69
C LYS A 242 12.44 31.14 -20.37
N VAL A 243 12.03 32.33 -19.94
CA VAL A 243 12.61 33.59 -20.43
C VAL A 243 13.85 33.90 -19.58
N PHE A 244 15.01 34.00 -20.21
CA PHE A 244 16.26 34.38 -19.56
C PHE A 244 16.97 35.44 -20.41
N GLU A 245 17.19 36.63 -19.84
CA GLU A 245 17.86 37.76 -20.54
C GLU A 245 17.32 38.03 -21.98
N ASN A 246 16.02 38.00 -22.14
CA ASN A 246 15.29 38.11 -23.42
C ASN A 246 15.51 36.94 -24.40
N GLN A 247 16.03 35.82 -23.95
CA GLN A 247 16.12 34.59 -24.73
C GLN A 247 15.15 33.53 -24.15
N TYR A 248 14.58 32.71 -25.04
CA TYR A 248 13.71 31.59 -24.68
C TYR A 248 14.53 30.31 -24.56
N LEU A 249 14.55 29.71 -23.37
CA LEU A 249 15.14 28.39 -23.16
C LEU A 249 14.02 27.35 -23.08
N ASP A 250 14.09 26.33 -23.92
CA ASP A 250 13.14 25.22 -23.89
C ASP A 250 13.35 24.40 -22.60
N LEU A 251 12.27 24.19 -21.85
CA LEU A 251 12.32 23.47 -20.59
C LEU A 251 12.13 21.96 -20.74
N VAL A 252 11.89 21.50 -21.95
CA VAL A 252 11.72 20.09 -22.25
C VAL A 252 12.80 19.67 -23.24
N ASP A 253 13.72 18.85 -22.77
CA ASP A 253 14.80 18.28 -23.57
C ASP A 253 14.23 17.39 -24.68
N ILE A 254 14.54 17.69 -25.94
CA ILE A 254 13.88 17.08 -27.11
C ILE A 254 14.72 15.89 -27.62
N GLU A 255 15.10 14.97 -26.78
CA GLU A 255 15.68 13.69 -27.24
C GLU A 255 14.64 12.59 -27.54
N SER A 256 13.35 12.86 -27.41
CA SER A 256 12.30 11.87 -27.63
C SER A 256 11.30 12.31 -28.71
N GLN A 257 10.79 11.32 -29.45
CA GLN A 257 9.83 11.43 -30.56
C GLN A 257 8.72 12.48 -30.36
N GLU A 258 8.31 13.19 -31.42
CA GLU A 258 7.38 14.34 -31.39
C GLU A 258 6.10 14.15 -30.56
N GLU A 259 5.50 12.96 -30.54
CA GLU A 259 4.31 12.66 -29.73
C GLU A 259 4.61 12.55 -28.22
N ALA A 260 5.76 12.01 -27.85
CA ALA A 260 6.21 11.94 -26.47
C ALA A 260 6.58 13.32 -25.92
N THR A 261 7.08 14.23 -26.77
CA THR A 261 7.47 15.59 -26.42
C THR A 261 6.26 16.44 -26.01
N ALA A 262 5.15 16.40 -26.78
CA ALA A 262 3.95 17.15 -26.44
C ALA A 262 3.33 16.71 -25.11
N THR A 263 3.37 15.43 -24.81
CA THR A 263 2.89 14.87 -23.54
C THR A 263 3.74 15.31 -22.36
N LEU A 264 5.06 15.29 -22.50
CA LEU A 264 6.02 15.72 -21.48
C LEU A 264 5.93 17.22 -21.22
N THR A 265 5.83 18.04 -22.29
CA THR A 265 5.64 19.49 -22.18
C THR A 265 4.34 19.84 -21.45
N ASN A 266 3.23 19.19 -21.80
CA ASN A 266 1.97 19.39 -21.09
C ASN A 266 2.05 18.96 -19.61
N LYS A 267 2.80 17.90 -19.32
CA LYS A 267 3.07 17.48 -17.95
C LYS A 267 3.89 18.55 -17.20
N ALA A 268 4.97 19.07 -17.78
CA ALA A 268 5.79 20.11 -17.18
C ALA A 268 4.97 21.39 -16.88
N ILE A 269 4.09 21.81 -17.81
CA ILE A 269 3.18 22.94 -17.58
C ILE A 269 2.24 22.64 -16.41
N LYS A 270 1.59 21.47 -16.39
CA LYS A 270 0.69 21.07 -15.28
C LYS A 270 1.42 20.96 -13.94
N ASP A 271 2.66 20.50 -13.98
CA ASP A 271 3.48 20.43 -12.76
C ASP A 271 3.83 21.83 -12.22
N ALA A 272 3.92 22.84 -13.09
CA ALA A 272 4.20 24.22 -12.69
C ALA A 272 2.97 24.99 -12.20
N ILE A 273 1.82 24.85 -12.88
CA ILE A 273 0.62 25.70 -12.65
C ILE A 273 -0.58 24.94 -12.08
N GLY A 274 -0.48 23.62 -11.86
CA GLY A 274 -1.59 22.80 -11.42
C GLY A 274 -2.40 22.18 -12.57
N ASN A 275 -3.47 21.47 -12.22
CA ASN A 275 -4.30 20.78 -13.21
C ASN A 275 -5.55 21.60 -13.61
N GLU A 276 -6.11 21.23 -14.77
CA GLU A 276 -7.25 21.93 -15.37
C GLU A 276 -8.52 21.90 -14.49
N ARG A 277 -8.74 20.83 -13.73
CA ARG A 277 -9.95 20.71 -12.89
C ARG A 277 -9.92 21.67 -11.71
N ASP A 278 -8.75 21.85 -11.09
CA ASP A 278 -8.60 22.81 -10.00
C ASP A 278 -8.76 24.24 -10.52
N PHE A 279 -8.20 24.53 -11.70
CA PHE A 279 -8.38 25.79 -12.37
C PHE A 279 -9.87 26.08 -12.65
N ASP A 280 -10.59 25.13 -13.22
CA ASP A 280 -12.01 25.26 -13.52
C ASP A 280 -12.87 25.47 -12.27
N LEU A 281 -12.51 24.80 -11.15
CA LEU A 281 -13.24 24.95 -9.88
C LEU A 281 -12.96 26.26 -9.16
N MET A 282 -11.73 26.78 -9.24
CA MET A 282 -11.31 27.90 -8.42
C MET A 282 -11.34 29.23 -9.16
N ILE A 283 -11.05 29.22 -10.46
CA ILE A 283 -10.71 30.41 -11.23
C ILE A 283 -11.75 30.76 -12.30
N SER A 284 -12.24 29.77 -13.04
CA SER A 284 -13.19 30.03 -14.12
C SER A 284 -14.61 29.84 -13.63
N VAL A 285 -15.25 30.88 -13.17
CA VAL A 285 -16.59 30.84 -12.59
C VAL A 285 -17.62 31.37 -13.58
N ASN A 286 -18.56 30.53 -13.96
CA ASN A 286 -19.72 30.91 -14.77
C ASN A 286 -21.03 30.52 -14.06
N SER A 287 -22.15 30.93 -14.63
CA SER A 287 -23.48 30.61 -14.09
C SER A 287 -23.72 29.12 -13.85
N ASP A 288 -23.16 28.27 -14.72
CA ASP A 288 -23.34 26.80 -14.67
C ASP A 288 -22.51 26.14 -13.58
N ASN A 289 -21.27 26.60 -13.39
CA ASN A 289 -20.35 26.01 -12.40
C ASN A 289 -20.30 26.79 -11.08
N LEU A 290 -20.96 27.94 -10.98
CA LEU A 290 -20.98 28.75 -9.76
C LEU A 290 -21.39 27.92 -8.54
N LYS A 291 -22.46 27.15 -8.70
CA LYS A 291 -22.96 26.24 -7.66
C LYS A 291 -22.27 24.88 -7.64
N GLY A 292 -21.32 24.63 -8.55
CA GLY A 292 -20.69 23.34 -8.73
C GLY A 292 -20.01 22.81 -7.46
N LEU A 293 -19.40 23.69 -6.67
CA LEU A 293 -18.80 23.32 -5.39
C LEU A 293 -19.87 22.95 -4.34
N ILE A 294 -20.99 23.69 -4.31
CA ILE A 294 -22.07 23.46 -3.36
C ILE A 294 -22.88 22.20 -3.71
N SER A 295 -23.01 21.89 -4.98
CA SER A 295 -23.77 20.73 -5.46
C SER A 295 -23.00 19.41 -5.45
N LEU A 296 -21.70 19.41 -5.14
CA LEU A 296 -20.95 18.17 -4.93
C LEU A 296 -21.55 17.37 -3.76
N LYS A 297 -21.40 16.05 -3.81
CA LYS A 297 -21.71 15.18 -2.67
C LYS A 297 -20.74 15.47 -1.52
N ASP A 298 -21.17 15.31 -0.29
CA ASP A 298 -20.40 15.61 0.92
C ASP A 298 -19.06 14.88 0.95
N THR A 299 -19.03 13.61 0.51
CA THR A 299 -17.80 12.82 0.35
C THR A 299 -16.84 13.40 -0.69
N ASP A 300 -17.36 13.92 -1.80
CA ASP A 300 -16.53 14.50 -2.86
C ASP A 300 -15.99 15.87 -2.45
N ARG A 301 -16.76 16.65 -1.65
CA ARG A 301 -16.29 17.88 -1.00
C ARG A 301 -15.15 17.59 -0.04
N GLY A 302 -15.26 16.51 0.76
CA GLY A 302 -14.20 16.07 1.67
C GLY A 302 -12.89 15.75 0.95
N ARG A 303 -12.96 14.99 -0.14
CA ARG A 303 -11.81 14.68 -0.99
C ARG A 303 -11.19 15.93 -1.62
N LEU A 304 -12.04 16.83 -2.11
CA LEU A 304 -11.60 18.07 -2.74
C LEU A 304 -10.88 18.97 -1.72
N LEU A 305 -11.47 19.13 -0.54
CA LEU A 305 -10.90 19.93 0.54
C LEU A 305 -9.57 19.34 1.00
N ALA A 306 -9.51 18.03 1.25
CA ALA A 306 -8.29 17.34 1.63
C ALA A 306 -7.16 17.58 0.60
N ARG A 307 -7.49 17.52 -0.68
CA ARG A 307 -6.54 17.78 -1.75
C ARG A 307 -6.05 19.23 -1.75
N TRP A 308 -6.93 20.20 -1.55
CA TRP A 308 -6.58 21.62 -1.58
C TRP A 308 -5.72 22.03 -0.38
N ILE A 309 -5.95 21.48 0.79
CA ILE A 309 -5.10 21.75 1.96
C ILE A 309 -3.78 20.95 1.94
N GLY A 310 -3.48 20.25 0.86
CA GLY A 310 -2.19 19.61 0.64
C GLY A 310 -2.04 18.20 1.19
N LEU A 311 -3.14 17.45 1.41
CA LEU A 311 -3.10 16.07 1.90
C LEU A 311 -2.78 15.02 0.83
N LEU A 312 -2.60 15.42 -0.44
CA LEU A 312 -2.22 14.51 -1.53
C LEU A 312 -0.95 13.68 -1.24
N PRO A 313 0.12 14.25 -0.65
CA PRO A 313 1.31 13.47 -0.30
C PRO A 313 0.99 12.34 0.69
N ILE A 314 0.10 12.57 1.65
CA ILE A 314 -0.30 11.54 2.61
C ILE A 314 -1.12 10.45 1.91
N GLU A 315 -2.01 10.81 0.99
CA GLU A 315 -2.77 9.84 0.19
C GLU A 315 -1.86 8.98 -0.70
N GLU A 316 -0.84 9.59 -1.30
CA GLU A 316 0.15 8.85 -2.11
C GLU A 316 1.04 7.97 -1.23
N LYS A 317 1.45 8.49 -0.07
CA LYS A 317 2.18 7.73 0.95
C LYS A 317 1.38 6.48 1.38
N ASP A 318 0.08 6.61 1.64
CA ASP A 318 -0.79 5.49 1.99
C ASP A 318 -0.83 4.43 0.87
N LYS A 319 -0.93 4.84 -0.39
CA LYS A 319 -0.90 3.92 -1.53
C LYS A 319 0.43 3.17 -1.61
N ILE A 320 1.55 3.88 -1.56
CA ILE A 320 2.89 3.30 -1.64
C ILE A 320 3.10 2.34 -0.47
N ALA A 321 2.75 2.75 0.75
CA ALA A 321 2.91 1.95 1.94
C ALA A 321 2.06 0.67 1.91
N ARG A 322 0.79 0.77 1.52
CA ARG A 322 -0.09 -0.42 1.36
C ARG A 322 0.40 -1.34 0.27
N GLU A 323 0.84 -0.78 -0.84
CA GLU A 323 1.41 -1.57 -1.94
C GLU A 323 2.67 -2.30 -1.49
N TYR A 324 3.58 -1.63 -0.80
CA TYR A 324 4.79 -2.22 -0.24
C TYR A 324 4.47 -3.29 0.81
N PHE A 325 3.59 -3.00 1.75
CA PHE A 325 3.17 -3.94 2.77
C PHE A 325 2.57 -5.21 2.15
N ASN A 326 1.63 -5.06 1.21
CA ASN A 326 0.93 -6.18 0.60
C ASN A 326 1.79 -6.99 -0.38
N LYS A 327 2.68 -6.32 -1.15
CA LYS A 327 3.51 -7.00 -2.18
C LYS A 327 4.85 -7.49 -1.65
N THR A 328 5.39 -6.86 -0.63
CA THR A 328 6.77 -7.12 -0.18
C THR A 328 6.84 -7.67 1.23
N VAL A 329 6.09 -7.12 2.17
CA VAL A 329 6.12 -7.55 3.58
C VAL A 329 5.26 -8.79 3.77
N THR A 330 3.96 -8.69 3.53
CA THR A 330 3.00 -9.77 3.78
C THR A 330 3.38 -11.11 3.14
N PRO A 331 3.84 -11.20 1.87
CA PRO A 331 4.15 -12.50 1.27
C PRO A 331 5.35 -13.20 1.89
N LYS A 332 6.23 -12.48 2.58
CA LYS A 332 7.42 -13.03 3.22
C LYS A 332 7.20 -13.53 4.64
N LEU A 333 6.05 -13.24 5.23
CA LEU A 333 5.76 -13.59 6.62
C LEU A 333 5.60 -15.10 6.82
N LEU A 334 6.27 -15.61 7.82
CA LEU A 334 6.09 -17.00 8.31
C LEU A 334 4.69 -17.21 8.90
N LEU A 335 4.07 -16.17 9.46
CA LEU A 335 2.68 -16.17 9.95
C LEU A 335 1.64 -16.66 8.92
N ASN A 336 1.96 -16.59 7.63
CA ASN A 336 1.10 -17.14 6.58
C ASN A 336 1.15 -18.68 6.48
N ARG A 337 2.11 -19.33 7.16
CA ARG A 337 2.39 -20.76 7.04
C ARG A 337 2.32 -21.53 8.35
N TYR A 338 2.58 -20.85 9.45
CA TYR A 338 2.69 -21.45 10.77
C TYR A 338 1.78 -20.72 11.75
N SER A 339 1.23 -21.48 12.66
CA SER A 339 0.46 -20.98 13.81
C SER A 339 1.28 -21.18 15.08
N ILE A 340 1.38 -20.17 15.91
CA ILE A 340 2.04 -20.24 17.23
C ILE A 340 1.36 -21.28 18.08
N ASP A 341 0.02 -21.30 18.10
CA ASP A 341 -0.75 -22.22 18.91
C ASP A 341 -0.54 -23.68 18.51
N GLU A 342 -0.50 -23.95 17.18
CA GLU A 342 -0.23 -25.31 16.68
C GLU A 342 1.19 -25.77 17.00
N LEU A 343 2.19 -24.90 16.85
CA LEU A 343 3.57 -25.24 17.19
C LEU A 343 3.76 -25.44 18.69
N THR A 344 3.13 -24.62 19.51
CA THR A 344 3.17 -24.74 20.97
C THR A 344 2.53 -26.05 21.42
N LYS A 345 1.36 -26.38 20.90
CA LYS A 345 0.70 -27.64 21.17
C LYS A 345 1.54 -28.85 20.75
N ASN A 346 2.16 -28.77 19.57
CA ASN A 346 3.08 -29.81 19.12
C ASN A 346 4.26 -29.98 20.09
N ASN A 347 4.85 -28.89 20.57
CA ASN A 347 5.94 -28.92 21.54
C ASN A 347 5.49 -29.55 22.88
N GLU A 348 4.29 -29.26 23.34
CA GLU A 348 3.72 -29.87 24.53
C GLU A 348 3.53 -31.38 24.35
N GLU A 349 2.97 -31.83 23.23
CA GLU A 349 2.81 -33.26 22.90
C GLU A 349 4.16 -33.98 22.80
N LEU A 350 5.18 -33.35 22.17
CA LEU A 350 6.52 -33.93 22.09
C LEU A 350 7.21 -33.96 23.46
N THR A 351 6.96 -33.00 24.32
CA THR A 351 7.51 -32.94 25.68
C THR A 351 6.97 -34.07 26.53
N ILE A 352 5.66 -34.31 26.47
CA ILE A 352 5.01 -35.45 27.16
C ILE A 352 5.61 -36.77 26.63
N THR A 353 5.73 -36.89 25.31
CA THR A 353 6.35 -38.08 24.72
C THR A 353 7.81 -38.27 25.16
N ASN A 354 8.57 -37.19 25.31
CA ASN A 354 9.95 -37.25 25.81
C ASN A 354 10.01 -37.72 27.25
N GLU A 355 9.10 -37.28 28.11
CA GLU A 355 8.99 -37.76 29.52
C GLU A 355 8.69 -39.27 29.57
N GLU A 356 7.81 -39.77 28.72
CA GLU A 356 7.54 -41.20 28.58
C GLU A 356 8.76 -41.98 28.11
N ILE A 357 9.49 -41.45 27.10
CA ILE A 357 10.72 -42.08 26.61
C ILE A 357 11.80 -42.10 27.68
N GLU A 358 12.02 -41.02 28.41
CA GLU A 358 12.97 -40.95 29.52
C GLU A 358 12.65 -41.96 30.63
N TYR A 359 11.39 -42.11 30.99
CA TYR A 359 10.94 -43.13 31.93
C TYR A 359 11.23 -44.54 31.42
N ASN A 360 10.96 -44.78 30.11
CA ASN A 360 11.24 -46.07 29.49
C ASN A 360 12.74 -46.35 29.44
N LEU A 361 13.59 -45.38 29.13
CA LEU A 361 15.05 -45.48 29.11
C LEU A 361 15.58 -45.86 30.49
N LYS A 362 15.09 -45.24 31.55
CA LYS A 362 15.46 -45.58 32.92
C LYS A 362 15.13 -47.03 33.28
N THR A 363 13.96 -47.50 32.86
CA THR A 363 13.50 -48.86 33.03
C THR A 363 14.32 -49.87 32.24
N LEU A 364 14.65 -49.54 30.97
CA LEU A 364 15.47 -50.38 30.09
C LEU A 364 16.93 -50.44 30.58
N SER A 365 17.49 -49.31 31.06
CA SER A 365 18.83 -49.27 31.62
C SER A 365 18.97 -50.20 32.83
N LYS A 366 17.98 -50.19 33.73
CA LYS A 366 17.97 -51.11 34.87
C LYS A 366 17.90 -52.56 34.40
N LYS A 367 17.02 -52.87 33.44
CA LYS A 367 16.91 -54.23 32.89
C LYS A 367 18.20 -54.66 32.21
N LEU A 368 18.92 -53.74 31.56
CA LEU A 368 20.22 -54.00 30.92
C LEU A 368 21.26 -54.42 32.00
N GLU A 369 21.34 -53.65 33.09
CA GLU A 369 22.25 -54.00 34.20
C GLU A 369 21.96 -55.36 34.77
N ASP A 370 20.68 -55.66 35.04
CA ASP A 370 20.23 -56.95 35.54
C ASP A 370 20.59 -58.10 34.59
N THR A 371 20.38 -57.91 33.28
CA THR A 371 20.72 -58.92 32.25
C THR A 371 22.22 -59.14 32.12
N ILE A 372 23.02 -58.05 32.17
CA ILE A 372 24.51 -58.15 32.17
C ILE A 372 25.00 -58.93 33.38
N SER A 373 24.43 -58.62 34.55
CA SER A 373 24.80 -59.35 35.77
C SER A 373 24.49 -60.84 35.67
N LYS A 374 23.31 -61.20 35.11
CA LYS A 374 22.89 -62.57 34.90
C LYS A 374 23.75 -63.30 33.88
N ILE A 375 24.13 -62.66 32.82
CA ILE A 375 25.07 -63.20 31.80
C ILE A 375 26.42 -63.52 32.46
N LYS A 376 26.92 -62.60 33.32
CA LYS A 376 28.15 -62.81 34.04
C LYS A 376 28.08 -64.01 34.96
N GLU A 377 27.03 -64.12 35.77
CA GLU A 377 26.80 -65.26 36.64
C GLU A 377 26.73 -66.59 35.88
N LEU A 378 26.01 -66.60 34.73
CA LEU A 378 25.94 -67.81 33.89
C LEU A 378 27.29 -68.21 33.26
N LYS A 379 28.12 -67.21 32.91
CA LYS A 379 29.48 -67.44 32.38
C LYS A 379 30.40 -67.98 33.46
N ASP A 380 30.35 -67.41 34.64
CA ASP A 380 31.15 -67.86 35.80
C ASP A 380 30.79 -69.34 36.16
N ASN A 381 29.49 -69.64 36.21
CA ASN A 381 28.98 -71.00 36.45
C ASN A 381 29.42 -71.99 35.36
N ARG A 382 29.41 -71.57 34.06
CA ARG A 382 29.89 -72.37 32.94
C ARG A 382 31.34 -72.66 33.07
N ASP A 383 32.16 -71.72 33.46
CA ASP A 383 33.61 -71.84 33.59
C ASP A 383 34.01 -72.77 34.73
N VAL A 384 33.25 -72.77 35.83
CA VAL A 384 33.37 -73.75 36.90
C VAL A 384 33.07 -75.21 36.39
N LEU A 385 32.02 -75.34 35.56
CA LEU A 385 31.71 -76.62 34.93
C LEU A 385 32.79 -77.10 33.96
N LEU A 386 33.39 -76.15 33.17
CA LEU A 386 34.52 -76.49 32.30
C LEU A 386 35.77 -76.97 33.04
N GLN A 387 36.06 -76.41 34.19
CA GLN A 387 37.17 -76.86 35.04
C GLN A 387 36.92 -78.22 35.69
N SER A 388 35.65 -78.63 35.83
CA SER A 388 35.32 -79.95 36.41
C SER A 388 35.40 -81.10 35.44
N LYS A 389 35.71 -80.85 34.15
CA LYS A 389 35.85 -81.89 33.17
C LYS A 389 37.07 -82.83 33.48
N GLN A 390 36.86 -84.12 33.41
CA GLN A 390 37.87 -85.06 33.56
C GLN A 390 38.87 -85.09 32.33
N GLN A 391 40.13 -85.30 32.60
CA GLN A 391 41.13 -85.31 31.52
C GLN A 391 40.92 -86.60 30.62
N VAL A 392 40.05 -86.44 29.67
CA VAL A 392 39.83 -87.28 28.55
C VAL A 392 40.00 -86.45 27.34
N ASP A 393 40.39 -87.03 26.21
CA ASP A 393 40.40 -86.31 24.96
C ASP A 393 39.18 -85.38 24.83
N PRO A 394 39.34 -84.03 24.74
CA PRO A 394 38.27 -83.11 24.85
C PRO A 394 37.16 -83.31 23.81
N SER A 395 37.41 -83.93 22.78
CA SER A 395 36.45 -84.23 21.76
C SER A 395 35.40 -85.28 22.12
N LEU A 396 35.72 -86.12 23.15
CA LEU A 396 34.93 -87.32 23.44
C LEU A 396 33.96 -87.19 24.63
N LEU A 397 34.14 -86.14 25.37
CA LEU A 397 33.36 -85.87 26.59
C LEU A 397 31.86 -85.47 26.35
N LYS A 398 31.53 -85.36 25.07
CA LYS A 398 30.37 -84.53 24.75
C LYS A 398 29.10 -85.23 24.32
N VAL A 399 29.17 -86.57 24.14
CA VAL A 399 28.16 -87.01 23.19
C VAL A 399 27.35 -88.21 23.59
N ASP A 400 26.13 -87.90 23.88
CA ASP A 400 25.07 -88.84 23.49
C ASP A 400 24.96 -88.80 21.98
N VAL A 401 25.18 -89.86 21.29
CA VAL A 401 25.16 -90.01 19.79
C VAL A 401 23.91 -89.48 19.22
N LYS A 402 22.74 -89.68 19.90
CA LYS A 402 21.43 -89.18 19.49
C LYS A 402 21.34 -87.70 19.51
N THR A 403 22.03 -87.02 20.49
CA THR A 403 22.01 -85.54 20.58
C THR A 403 22.83 -84.88 19.50
N VAL A 404 23.97 -85.51 19.06
CA VAL A 404 24.77 -85.00 17.95
C VAL A 404 24.05 -85.18 16.62
N GLU A 405 23.40 -86.31 16.49
CA GLU A 405 22.58 -86.52 15.28
C GLU A 405 21.40 -85.61 15.20
N ASN A 406 20.73 -85.34 16.37
CA ASN A 406 19.63 -84.39 16.43
C ASN A 406 20.06 -82.99 16.19
N LYS A 407 21.27 -82.54 16.74
CA LYS A 407 21.79 -81.23 16.47
C LYS A 407 22.18 -80.99 14.99
N LEU A 408 22.84 -82.01 14.44
CA LEU A 408 23.13 -81.99 13.00
C LEU A 408 21.89 -81.82 12.15
N LYS A 409 20.77 -82.41 12.58
CA LYS A 409 19.48 -82.24 11.96
C LYS A 409 18.89 -80.85 12.19
N GLN A 410 18.95 -80.31 13.45
CA GLN A 410 18.47 -79.01 13.76
C GLN A 410 19.27 -77.88 13.06
N ILE A 411 20.56 -78.01 12.96
CA ILE A 411 21.44 -77.05 12.21
C ILE A 411 21.07 -77.07 10.73
N THR A 412 20.75 -78.21 10.19
CA THR A 412 20.30 -78.33 8.83
C THR A 412 18.94 -77.66 8.62
N ASP A 413 17.95 -77.91 9.54
CA ASP A 413 16.63 -77.38 9.46
C ASP A 413 16.63 -75.86 9.69
N ALA A 414 17.45 -75.34 10.65
CA ALA A 414 17.60 -73.91 10.88
C ALA A 414 18.23 -73.18 9.68
N GLY A 415 19.22 -73.88 9.03
CA GLY A 415 19.82 -73.31 7.82
C GLY A 415 18.84 -73.17 6.66
N ILE A 416 17.88 -74.12 6.57
CA ILE A 416 16.83 -74.04 5.54
C ILE A 416 15.88 -72.85 5.84
N ILE A 417 15.47 -72.69 7.14
CA ILE A 417 14.56 -71.61 7.52
C ILE A 417 15.20 -70.25 7.23
N LYS A 418 16.47 -70.04 7.66
CA LYS A 418 17.16 -68.78 7.44
C LYS A 418 17.41 -68.49 5.97
N LYS A 419 17.63 -69.52 5.18
CA LYS A 419 17.73 -69.35 3.75
C LYS A 419 16.43 -68.87 3.11
N ASN A 420 15.31 -69.46 3.55
CA ASN A 420 13.98 -69.09 3.08
C ASN A 420 13.59 -67.65 3.49
N GLU A 421 13.93 -67.25 4.75
CA GLU A 421 13.68 -65.88 5.20
C GLU A 421 14.50 -64.87 4.37
N LYS A 422 15.76 -65.20 4.06
CA LYS A 422 16.58 -64.35 3.18
C LYS A 422 15.95 -64.17 1.79
N GLU A 423 15.60 -65.32 1.15
CA GLU A 423 15.00 -65.32 -0.19
C GLU A 423 13.67 -64.56 -0.26
N ASN A 424 12.87 -64.61 0.83
CA ASN A 424 11.63 -63.85 0.89
C ASN A 424 11.88 -62.37 1.00
N ASN A 425 12.87 -61.94 1.81
CA ASN A 425 13.17 -60.50 1.96
C ASN A 425 13.86 -59.94 0.70
N GLU A 426 14.68 -60.74 0.02
CA GLU A 426 15.26 -60.37 -1.28
C GLU A 426 14.15 -60.16 -2.35
N LYS A 427 13.09 -60.98 -2.28
CA LYS A 427 11.96 -60.83 -3.16
C LYS A 427 11.19 -59.51 -2.88
N LEU A 428 10.91 -59.20 -1.62
CA LEU A 428 10.28 -57.96 -1.23
C LEU A 428 11.11 -56.73 -1.61
N LEU A 429 12.43 -56.84 -1.47
CA LEU A 429 13.35 -55.78 -1.89
C LEU A 429 13.30 -55.55 -3.41
N SER A 430 13.19 -56.67 -4.18
CA SER A 430 13.09 -56.60 -5.65
C SER A 430 11.77 -55.99 -6.13
N GLU A 431 10.70 -56.11 -5.35
CA GLU A 431 9.37 -55.52 -5.64
C GLU A 431 9.37 -54.00 -5.47
N ILE A 432 10.20 -53.46 -4.56
CA ILE A 432 10.36 -52.03 -4.37
C ILE A 432 11.16 -51.36 -5.48
N GLY A 433 12.10 -52.07 -6.09
CA GLY A 433 12.91 -51.61 -7.23
C GLY A 433 13.93 -50.51 -6.88
N GLU A 434 14.47 -49.87 -7.90
CA GLU A 434 15.37 -48.75 -7.69
C GLU A 434 14.58 -47.46 -7.53
N ILE A 435 14.65 -46.90 -6.36
CA ILE A 435 13.99 -45.61 -6.01
C ILE A 435 15.06 -44.64 -5.61
N SER A 436 15.07 -43.51 -6.25
CA SER A 436 15.88 -42.36 -5.88
C SER A 436 14.99 -41.21 -5.49
N PHE A 437 15.26 -40.63 -4.39
CA PHE A 437 14.56 -39.42 -3.94
C PHE A 437 15.49 -38.22 -4.07
N ASN A 438 15.01 -37.20 -4.73
CA ASN A 438 15.78 -35.99 -4.92
C ASN A 438 15.23 -34.87 -3.99
N GLU A 439 15.86 -34.70 -2.85
CA GLU A 439 15.48 -33.71 -1.84
C GLU A 439 15.62 -32.28 -2.35
N ASN A 440 16.53 -32.02 -3.27
CA ASN A 440 16.72 -30.71 -3.87
C ASN A 440 15.54 -30.34 -4.77
N GLU A 441 15.09 -31.26 -5.59
CA GLU A 441 13.93 -31.08 -6.47
C GLU A 441 12.64 -30.87 -5.67
N TYR A 442 12.50 -31.56 -4.56
CA TYR A 442 11.39 -31.37 -3.62
C TYR A 442 11.35 -29.97 -3.03
N ASN A 443 12.50 -29.46 -2.60
CA ASN A 443 12.64 -28.13 -2.02
C ASN A 443 12.45 -27.02 -3.07
N GLU A 444 12.93 -27.25 -4.30
CA GLU A 444 12.72 -26.33 -5.43
C GLU A 444 11.22 -26.17 -5.77
N LEU A 445 10.46 -27.25 -5.71
CA LEU A 445 9.02 -27.19 -5.95
C LEU A 445 8.28 -26.41 -4.86
N ILE A 446 8.69 -26.53 -3.61
CA ILE A 446 8.14 -25.74 -2.52
C ILE A 446 8.40 -24.24 -2.74
N GLU A 447 9.62 -23.89 -3.14
CA GLU A 447 9.96 -22.49 -3.39
C GLU A 447 9.24 -21.94 -4.62
N LEU A 448 9.08 -22.78 -5.64
CA LEU A 448 8.32 -22.41 -6.85
C LEU A 448 6.83 -22.20 -6.55
N GLU A 449 6.24 -23.04 -5.73
CA GLU A 449 4.85 -22.91 -5.25
C GLU A 449 4.63 -21.54 -4.58
N LYS A 450 5.58 -21.15 -3.73
CA LYS A 450 5.58 -19.88 -3.02
C LYS A 450 5.69 -18.68 -3.98
N GLN A 451 6.62 -18.75 -4.94
CA GLN A 451 6.81 -17.67 -5.91
C GLN A 451 5.59 -17.44 -6.80
N ILE A 452 4.92 -18.52 -7.19
CA ILE A 452 3.70 -18.44 -8.00
C ILE A 452 2.56 -17.81 -7.19
N SER A 453 2.40 -18.21 -5.94
CA SER A 453 1.37 -17.66 -5.04
C SER A 453 1.53 -16.15 -4.81
N VAL A 454 2.77 -15.68 -4.67
CA VAL A 454 3.08 -14.25 -4.55
C VAL A 454 2.67 -13.50 -5.82
N LYS A 455 2.95 -14.06 -7.00
CA LYS A 455 2.58 -13.43 -8.27
C LYS A 455 1.05 -13.33 -8.44
N ILE A 456 0.32 -14.36 -8.07
CA ILE A 456 -1.15 -14.35 -8.11
C ILE A 456 -1.69 -13.21 -7.27
N ASN A 457 -1.26 -13.10 -6.00
CA ASN A 457 -1.69 -12.04 -5.10
C ASN A 457 -1.36 -10.64 -5.65
N THR A 458 -0.19 -10.51 -6.30
CA THR A 458 0.20 -9.23 -6.93
C THR A 458 -0.75 -8.82 -8.05
N HIS A 459 -1.14 -9.77 -8.89
CA HIS A 459 -2.07 -9.50 -9.97
C HIS A 459 -3.49 -9.18 -9.46
N GLU A 460 -3.95 -9.85 -8.41
CA GLU A 460 -5.25 -9.58 -7.77
C GLU A 460 -5.33 -8.16 -7.20
N ILE A 461 -4.25 -7.69 -6.54
CA ILE A 461 -4.16 -6.32 -6.05
C ILE A 461 -4.23 -5.32 -7.20
N ASN A 462 -3.52 -5.59 -8.29
CA ASN A 462 -3.54 -4.73 -9.46
C ASN A 462 -4.93 -4.64 -10.10
N ILE A 463 -5.64 -5.75 -10.19
CA ILE A 463 -7.04 -5.79 -10.65
C ILE A 463 -7.95 -4.94 -9.75
N SER A 464 -7.77 -5.06 -8.43
CA SER A 464 -8.54 -4.27 -7.46
C SER A 464 -8.33 -2.77 -7.64
N ASN A 465 -7.09 -2.35 -7.88
CA ASN A 465 -6.75 -0.95 -8.11
C ASN A 465 -7.35 -0.43 -9.42
N LEU A 466 -7.21 -1.19 -10.51
CA LEU A 466 -7.81 -0.83 -11.80
C LEU A 466 -9.34 -0.73 -11.74
N LYS A 467 -10.00 -1.58 -10.98
CA LYS A 467 -11.46 -1.49 -10.76
C LYS A 467 -11.86 -0.21 -10.03
N LYS A 468 -11.03 0.25 -9.07
CA LYS A 468 -11.24 1.54 -8.40
C LYS A 468 -11.06 2.71 -9.35
N ASP A 469 -10.03 2.64 -10.19
CA ASP A 469 -9.79 3.67 -11.20
C ASP A 469 -10.96 3.78 -12.21
N ILE A 470 -11.48 2.64 -12.64
CA ILE A 470 -12.67 2.59 -13.50
C ILE A 470 -13.87 3.25 -12.82
N ALA A 471 -14.11 2.95 -11.55
CA ALA A 471 -15.21 3.54 -10.79
C ALA A 471 -15.07 5.07 -10.66
N MET A 472 -13.82 5.55 -10.50
CA MET A 472 -13.54 6.99 -10.47
C MET A 472 -13.76 7.66 -11.84
N LEU A 473 -13.42 6.97 -12.92
CA LEU A 473 -13.59 7.47 -14.28
C LEU A 473 -15.06 7.47 -14.73
N GLN A 474 -15.89 6.61 -14.15
CA GLN A 474 -17.32 6.51 -14.41
C GLN A 474 -18.15 7.57 -13.65
N SER A 475 -17.63 8.05 -12.52
CA SER A 475 -18.35 8.97 -11.63
C SER A 475 -18.01 10.45 -11.82
N ALA A 476 -17.15 10.79 -12.77
CA ALA A 476 -16.65 12.14 -12.97
C ALA A 476 -17.65 13.01 -13.75
N GLU A 477 -18.62 13.60 -13.07
CA GLU A 477 -19.54 14.56 -13.68
C GLU A 477 -18.99 16.00 -13.75
N PHE A 478 -17.90 16.32 -13.05
CA PHE A 478 -17.37 17.68 -12.96
C PHE A 478 -15.84 17.73 -13.02
N CYS A 479 -15.28 18.74 -13.64
CA CYS A 479 -13.84 18.98 -13.70
C CYS A 479 -13.26 19.37 -12.33
N LYS A 480 -12.22 18.68 -11.90
CA LYS A 480 -11.58 18.91 -10.60
C LYS A 480 -10.87 20.28 -10.46
N THR A 481 -10.66 20.98 -11.57
CA THR A 481 -9.87 22.22 -11.58
C THR A 481 -10.72 23.49 -11.64
N CYS A 482 -11.87 23.48 -12.33
CA CYS A 482 -12.67 24.68 -12.54
C CYS A 482 -14.16 24.54 -12.19
N GLY A 483 -14.62 23.39 -11.71
CA GLY A 483 -16.02 23.16 -11.30
C GLY A 483 -17.05 23.07 -12.43
N ALA A 484 -16.66 23.23 -13.67
CA ALA A 484 -17.56 23.12 -14.80
C ALA A 484 -18.10 21.70 -14.95
N ARG A 485 -19.39 21.59 -15.21
CA ARG A 485 -20.03 20.31 -15.53
C ARG A 485 -19.47 19.80 -16.84
N LEU A 486 -18.80 18.68 -16.79
CA LEU A 486 -18.26 18.01 -17.96
C LEU A 486 -19.44 17.36 -18.71
N LYS A 487 -19.88 17.98 -19.78
CA LYS A 487 -20.76 17.31 -20.74
C LYS A 487 -19.88 16.47 -21.66
N ASN A 488 -20.06 15.18 -21.57
CA ASN A 488 -19.41 14.17 -22.43
C ASN A 488 -17.87 14.09 -22.38
N VAL A 489 -17.34 13.77 -21.22
CA VAL A 489 -15.99 13.17 -21.20
C VAL A 489 -16.16 11.70 -21.54
N ASP A 490 -15.83 11.39 -22.77
CA ASP A 490 -15.74 9.99 -23.17
C ASP A 490 -14.48 9.36 -22.55
N ASN A 491 -14.66 8.84 -21.38
CA ASN A 491 -13.65 8.03 -20.72
C ASN A 491 -13.66 6.57 -21.25
N THR A 492 -14.44 6.29 -22.26
CA THR A 492 -14.69 4.93 -22.76
C THR A 492 -13.38 4.24 -23.13
N PHE A 493 -12.46 4.99 -23.75
CA PHE A 493 -11.16 4.44 -24.12
C PHE A 493 -10.31 4.08 -22.90
N LYS A 494 -10.27 4.96 -21.89
CA LYS A 494 -9.50 4.69 -20.65
C LYS A 494 -10.12 3.57 -19.83
N ILE A 495 -11.44 3.55 -19.75
CA ILE A 495 -12.17 2.48 -19.08
C ILE A 495 -12.01 1.16 -19.84
N LYS A 496 -12.05 1.21 -21.18
CA LYS A 496 -11.78 0.04 -22.00
C LYS A 496 -10.36 -0.46 -21.83
N SER A 497 -9.37 0.43 -21.86
CA SER A 497 -7.97 0.08 -21.63
C SER A 497 -7.74 -0.51 -20.24
N ALA A 498 -8.40 0.03 -19.21
CA ALA A 498 -8.32 -0.52 -17.87
C ALA A 498 -9.02 -1.90 -17.77
N ASN A 499 -10.14 -2.08 -18.44
CA ASN A 499 -10.83 -3.37 -18.51
C ASN A 499 -10.02 -4.41 -19.29
N ASP A 500 -9.39 -4.00 -20.39
CA ASP A 500 -8.50 -4.89 -21.15
C ASP A 500 -7.34 -5.34 -20.29
N LYS A 501 -6.78 -4.42 -19.48
CA LYS A 501 -5.71 -4.76 -18.54
C LYS A 501 -6.19 -5.67 -17.40
N ILE A 502 -7.40 -5.49 -16.91
CA ILE A 502 -8.03 -6.40 -15.94
C ILE A 502 -8.18 -7.79 -16.55
N ASN A 503 -8.64 -7.87 -17.80
CA ASN A 503 -8.80 -9.15 -18.49
C ASN A 503 -7.45 -9.85 -18.69
N GLU A 504 -6.41 -9.09 -19.10
CA GLU A 504 -5.04 -9.59 -19.22
C GLU A 504 -4.55 -10.18 -17.88
N LEU A 505 -4.64 -9.40 -16.82
CA LEU A 505 -4.22 -9.84 -15.48
C LEU A 505 -5.03 -11.03 -14.96
N THR A 506 -6.33 -11.07 -15.28
CA THR A 506 -7.20 -12.19 -14.91
C THR A 506 -6.80 -13.46 -15.67
N PHE A 507 -6.43 -13.29 -16.94
CA PHE A 507 -5.91 -14.40 -17.73
C PHE A 507 -4.58 -14.92 -17.16
N ASP A 508 -3.70 -14.02 -16.75
CA ASP A 508 -2.43 -14.38 -16.13
C ASP A 508 -2.62 -15.11 -14.79
N ILE A 509 -3.56 -14.69 -13.97
CA ILE A 509 -3.92 -15.38 -12.72
C ILE A 509 -4.39 -16.81 -13.01
N ASN A 510 -5.25 -16.99 -14.00
CA ASN A 510 -5.74 -18.32 -14.37
C ASN A 510 -4.60 -19.22 -14.85
N LYS A 511 -3.66 -18.67 -15.62
CA LYS A 511 -2.46 -19.38 -16.08
C LYS A 511 -1.55 -19.76 -14.90
N LEU A 512 -1.35 -18.82 -13.98
CA LEU A 512 -0.54 -19.07 -12.78
C LEU A 512 -1.18 -20.11 -11.85
N ASN A 513 -2.51 -20.06 -11.67
CA ASN A 513 -3.23 -21.06 -10.89
C ASN A 513 -3.09 -22.47 -11.48
N ASN A 514 -3.16 -22.60 -12.81
CA ASN A 514 -2.93 -23.88 -13.45
C ASN A 514 -1.48 -24.38 -13.25
N THR A 515 -0.52 -23.46 -13.28
CA THR A 515 0.88 -23.78 -13.01
C THR A 515 1.07 -24.21 -11.55
N LEU A 516 0.41 -23.53 -10.62
CA LEU A 516 0.44 -23.82 -9.19
C LEU A 516 -0.09 -25.24 -8.91
N LEU A 517 -1.20 -25.61 -9.53
CA LEU A 517 -1.78 -26.95 -9.41
C LEU A 517 -0.78 -28.03 -9.89
N ASN A 518 -0.13 -27.78 -11.01
CA ASN A 518 0.88 -28.70 -11.53
C ASN A 518 2.10 -28.88 -10.60
N VAL A 519 2.52 -27.79 -9.93
CA VAL A 519 3.63 -27.84 -8.97
C VAL A 519 3.23 -28.64 -7.73
N ILE A 520 2.02 -28.42 -7.22
CA ILE A 520 1.47 -29.16 -6.07
C ILE A 520 1.37 -30.66 -6.38
N ASP A 521 0.92 -31.01 -7.59
CA ASP A 521 0.78 -32.42 -7.99
C ASP A 521 2.14 -33.11 -8.14
N LYS A 522 3.15 -32.38 -8.65
CA LYS A 522 4.52 -32.92 -8.72
C LYS A 522 5.11 -33.14 -7.32
N ARG A 523 4.89 -32.19 -6.41
CA ARG A 523 5.37 -32.32 -5.03
C ARG A 523 4.75 -33.53 -4.33
N LYS A 524 3.44 -33.74 -4.50
CA LYS A 524 2.75 -34.92 -3.93
C LYS A 524 3.35 -36.26 -4.41
N LYS A 525 3.81 -36.30 -5.66
CA LYS A 525 4.48 -37.53 -6.17
C LYS A 525 5.81 -37.76 -5.48
N LEU A 526 6.59 -36.72 -5.28
CA LEU A 526 7.86 -36.79 -4.56
C LEU A 526 7.69 -37.14 -3.06
N ASP A 527 6.58 -36.75 -2.44
CA ASP A 527 6.25 -37.18 -1.07
C ASP A 527 6.08 -38.70 -0.95
N GLU A 528 5.49 -39.33 -1.98
CA GLU A 528 5.33 -40.77 -2.02
C GLU A 528 6.65 -41.49 -2.31
N GLU A 529 7.49 -40.97 -3.19
CA GLU A 529 8.83 -41.49 -3.47
C GLU A 529 9.72 -41.46 -2.21
N ARG A 530 9.65 -40.42 -1.40
CA ARG A 530 10.35 -40.29 -0.12
C ARG A 530 9.98 -41.42 0.84
N ARG A 531 8.71 -41.78 0.88
CA ARG A 531 8.21 -42.85 1.77
C ARG A 531 8.81 -44.20 1.37
N LEU A 532 8.78 -44.49 0.10
CA LEU A 532 9.27 -45.78 -0.44
C LEU A 532 10.79 -45.94 -0.32
N PHE A 533 11.54 -44.84 -0.46
CA PHE A 533 12.99 -44.85 -0.27
C PHE A 533 13.41 -45.27 1.14
N ASN A 534 12.68 -44.82 2.15
CA ASN A 534 12.95 -45.18 3.53
C ASN A 534 12.62 -46.65 3.83
N GLU A 535 11.67 -47.25 3.13
CA GLU A 535 11.27 -48.63 3.30
C GLU A 535 12.29 -49.58 2.71
N LYS A 536 12.90 -49.24 1.55
CA LYS A 536 13.97 -49.97 0.91
C LYS A 536 15.19 -50.18 1.80
N ASN A 537 15.66 -49.08 2.40
CA ASN A 537 16.83 -49.09 3.27
C ASN A 537 16.69 -50.03 4.49
N LYS A 538 15.43 -50.22 4.94
CA LYS A 538 15.15 -51.11 6.07
C LYS A 538 15.27 -52.62 5.70
N LEU A 539 14.84 -52.98 4.51
CA LEU A 539 14.90 -54.38 4.04
C LEU A 539 16.35 -54.85 3.76
N GLU A 540 17.17 -53.99 3.22
CA GLU A 540 18.57 -54.29 2.94
C GLU A 540 19.35 -54.70 4.20
N LEU A 541 19.05 -54.04 5.32
CA LEU A 541 19.69 -54.31 6.62
C LEU A 541 19.35 -55.72 7.15
N ILE A 542 18.13 -56.18 6.89
CA ILE A 542 17.65 -57.50 7.35
C ILE A 542 18.27 -58.63 6.57
N ILE A 543 18.48 -58.45 5.25
CA ILE A 543 19.09 -59.42 4.38
C ILE A 543 20.52 -59.71 4.79
N GLN A 544 21.31 -58.66 5.05
CA GLN A 544 22.70 -58.76 5.50
C GLN A 544 22.86 -59.58 6.79
N LYS A 545 21.89 -59.45 7.69
CA LYS A 545 21.90 -60.20 8.96
C LYS A 545 21.69 -61.72 8.76
N ASN A 546 20.77 -62.10 7.85
CA ASN A 546 20.50 -63.49 7.57
C ASN A 546 21.69 -64.23 6.89
N GLU A 547 22.54 -63.53 6.09
CA GLU A 547 23.74 -64.09 5.52
C GLU A 547 24.76 -64.57 6.56
N VAL A 548 24.98 -63.71 7.57
CA VAL A 548 25.92 -64.02 8.66
C VAL A 548 25.45 -65.26 9.46
N ASP A 549 24.13 -65.38 9.67
CA ASP A 549 23.56 -66.49 10.42
C ASP A 549 23.76 -67.87 9.68
N ILE A 550 23.65 -67.86 8.37
CA ILE A 550 23.83 -69.08 7.53
C ILE A 550 25.27 -69.60 7.59
N ASP A 551 26.25 -68.66 7.53
CA ASP A 551 27.67 -69.11 7.52
C ASP A 551 28.13 -69.63 8.88
N ASN A 552 27.54 -69.16 9.95
CA ASN A 552 27.78 -69.73 11.28
C ASN A 552 27.24 -71.16 11.44
N LEU A 553 26.06 -71.43 10.91
CA LEU A 553 25.46 -72.79 10.94
C LEU A 553 26.30 -73.82 10.16
N ARG A 554 27.01 -73.44 9.07
CA ARG A 554 27.87 -74.32 8.32
C ARG A 554 29.15 -74.73 9.08
N LYS A 555 29.70 -73.88 9.89
CA LYS A 555 30.85 -74.15 10.76
C LYS A 555 30.50 -75.22 11.80
N ASP A 556 29.34 -75.07 12.41
CA ASP A 556 28.87 -75.96 13.49
C ASP A 556 28.68 -77.43 12.94
N TYR A 557 28.19 -77.57 11.72
CA TYR A 557 28.02 -78.91 11.11
C TYR A 557 29.29 -79.75 11.00
N ARG A 558 30.38 -79.16 10.68
CA ARG A 558 31.71 -79.87 10.50
C ARG A 558 32.25 -80.30 11.84
N GLU A 559 32.03 -79.53 12.87
CA GLU A 559 32.54 -79.84 14.22
C GLU A 559 31.87 -81.08 14.81
N TYR A 560 30.54 -81.16 14.71
CA TYR A 560 29.77 -82.22 15.31
C TYR A 560 30.01 -83.58 14.64
N SER A 561 30.29 -83.64 13.35
CA SER A 561 30.62 -84.86 12.63
C SER A 561 31.92 -85.54 13.07
N ARG A 562 32.93 -84.74 13.53
CA ARG A 562 34.16 -85.19 14.06
C ARG A 562 34.02 -85.86 15.41
N ILE A 563 33.20 -85.30 16.23
CA ILE A 563 32.98 -85.72 17.62
C ILE A 563 32.36 -87.18 17.67
N LEU A 564 31.47 -87.51 16.74
CA LEU A 564 30.86 -88.82 16.68
C LEU A 564 31.92 -90.01 16.61
N LYS A 565 33.01 -89.83 15.92
CA LYS A 565 34.01 -90.90 15.75
C LYS A 565 34.87 -91.14 16.98
N ASP A 566 35.08 -90.13 17.79
CA ASP A 566 35.98 -90.30 18.93
C ASP A 566 35.26 -90.82 20.22
N ILE A 567 33.87 -90.85 20.16
CA ILE A 567 33.01 -91.32 21.28
C ILE A 567 33.07 -92.87 21.46
N GLU A 568 33.10 -93.55 20.39
CA GLU A 568 33.12 -95.02 20.41
C GLU A 568 34.27 -95.63 21.17
N ALA A 569 35.38 -94.86 21.35
CA ALA A 569 36.64 -95.34 21.96
C ALA A 569 36.70 -95.18 23.48
N ASN A 570 35.89 -94.27 24.12
CA ASN A 570 36.01 -93.88 25.54
C ASN A 570 34.68 -93.73 26.29
N LYS A 571 33.89 -94.80 26.34
CA LYS A 571 32.49 -94.75 26.79
C LYS A 571 32.17 -94.23 28.18
N SER A 572 32.93 -94.63 29.23
CA SER A 572 32.62 -94.24 30.61
C SER A 572 33.00 -92.75 30.97
N ALA A 573 34.13 -92.39 30.41
CA ALA A 573 34.57 -90.97 30.57
C ALA A 573 33.73 -90.01 29.71
N ILE A 574 33.25 -90.51 28.60
CA ILE A 574 32.28 -89.77 27.74
C ILE A 574 30.92 -89.52 28.42
N GLU A 575 30.43 -90.54 29.16
CA GLU A 575 29.14 -90.36 29.85
C GLU A 575 29.15 -89.28 30.96
N ASN A 576 30.28 -89.20 31.70
CA ASN A 576 30.45 -88.16 32.71
C ASN A 576 30.68 -86.78 32.08
N ASN A 577 31.56 -86.74 31.07
CA ASN A 577 31.82 -85.51 30.32
C ASN A 577 30.58 -85.06 29.52
N ASN A 578 29.74 -86.01 29.03
CA ASN A 578 28.47 -85.66 28.39
C ASN A 578 27.46 -85.03 29.34
N ARG A 579 27.45 -85.54 30.64
CA ARG A 579 26.56 -84.81 31.66
C ARG A 579 27.05 -83.41 31.87
N ILE A 580 28.34 -83.20 32.02
CA ILE A 580 28.96 -81.91 32.19
C ILE A 580 28.73 -81.05 30.91
N GLU A 581 28.88 -81.63 29.74
CA GLU A 581 28.64 -80.96 28.50
C GLU A 581 27.20 -80.57 28.26
N ASN A 582 26.23 -81.41 28.67
CA ASN A 582 24.84 -81.06 28.66
C ASN A 582 24.52 -79.88 29.59
N ALA A 583 25.18 -79.86 30.75
CA ALA A 583 25.06 -78.74 31.64
C ALA A 583 25.66 -77.43 31.10
N ILE A 584 26.84 -77.54 30.44
CA ILE A 584 27.48 -76.42 29.72
C ILE A 584 26.62 -75.95 28.54
N ASN A 585 26.04 -76.88 27.77
CA ASN A 585 25.15 -76.53 26.66
C ASN A 585 23.89 -75.80 27.10
N ILE A 586 23.31 -76.28 28.19
CA ILE A 586 22.19 -75.57 28.85
C ILE A 586 22.62 -74.16 29.27
N SER A 587 23.84 -74.08 29.87
CA SER A 587 24.37 -72.78 30.30
C SER A 587 24.63 -71.85 29.09
N ASN A 588 25.23 -72.44 27.99
CA ASN A 588 25.45 -71.69 26.79
C ASN A 588 24.16 -71.20 26.08
N VAL A 589 23.14 -72.03 26.07
CA VAL A 589 21.81 -71.66 25.54
C VAL A 589 21.24 -70.49 26.40
N ASN A 590 21.36 -70.63 27.71
CA ASN A 590 20.91 -69.58 28.62
C ASN A 590 21.71 -68.27 28.42
N ILE A 591 23.03 -68.37 28.28
CA ILE A 591 23.91 -67.24 27.98
C ILE A 591 23.49 -66.56 26.66
N SER A 592 23.32 -67.42 25.61
CA SER A 592 22.90 -66.90 24.27
C SER A 592 21.53 -66.20 24.31
N THR A 593 20.60 -66.75 25.09
CA THR A 593 19.28 -66.19 25.25
C THR A 593 19.35 -64.84 25.95
N GLU A 594 20.14 -64.75 27.02
CA GLU A 594 20.30 -63.52 27.75
C GLU A 594 21.09 -62.47 26.94
N GLU A 595 22.07 -62.92 26.12
CA GLU A 595 22.77 -62.01 25.19
C GLU A 595 21.84 -61.46 24.11
N GLN A 596 20.91 -62.24 23.61
CA GLN A 596 19.85 -61.73 22.70
C GLN A 596 18.92 -60.70 23.37
N ILE A 597 18.55 -60.99 24.59
CA ILE A 597 17.78 -60.06 25.41
C ILE A 597 18.54 -58.77 25.61
N ARG A 598 19.85 -58.83 25.93
CA ARG A 598 20.74 -57.67 26.08
C ARG A 598 20.75 -56.84 24.81
N ILE A 599 20.99 -57.50 23.66
CA ILE A 599 21.07 -56.80 22.34
C ILE A 599 19.74 -56.10 22.04
N ASN A 600 18.62 -56.74 22.30
CA ASN A 600 17.32 -56.12 22.09
C ASN A 600 17.08 -54.93 23.00
N ILE A 601 17.50 -55.00 24.28
CA ILE A 601 17.41 -53.88 25.21
C ILE A 601 18.29 -52.73 24.75
N GLU A 602 19.58 -53.02 24.35
CA GLU A 602 20.49 -51.99 23.85
C GLU A 602 19.93 -51.33 22.60
N LYS A 603 19.33 -52.11 21.68
CA LYS A 603 18.67 -51.54 20.49
C LYS A 603 17.52 -50.65 20.89
N ASN A 604 16.66 -51.05 21.80
CA ASN A 604 15.52 -50.24 22.26
C ASN A 604 15.99 -48.96 22.96
N ILE A 605 17.10 -49.00 23.70
CA ILE A 605 17.72 -47.83 24.29
C ILE A 605 18.19 -46.86 23.20
N ASN A 606 18.87 -47.35 22.16
CA ASN A 606 19.35 -46.55 21.06
C ASN A 606 18.21 -45.93 20.23
N ASP A 607 17.13 -46.70 19.98
CA ASP A 607 15.97 -46.23 19.28
C ASP A 607 15.27 -45.13 20.05
N ASN A 608 15.08 -45.31 21.37
CA ASN A 608 14.50 -44.30 22.26
C ASN A 608 15.38 -43.05 22.36
N ASN A 609 16.70 -43.18 22.47
CA ASN A 609 17.61 -42.04 22.49
C ASN A 609 17.58 -41.25 21.14
N SER A 610 17.49 -41.97 20.03
CA SER A 610 17.37 -41.35 18.72
C SER A 610 16.06 -40.58 18.58
N GLN A 611 14.97 -41.15 19.07
CA GLN A 611 13.67 -40.48 19.08
C GLN A 611 13.69 -39.22 19.97
N LEU A 612 14.29 -39.34 21.18
CA LEU A 612 14.43 -38.19 22.10
C LEU A 612 15.23 -37.05 21.45
N GLN A 613 16.33 -37.39 20.78
CA GLN A 613 17.12 -36.37 20.05
C GLN A 613 16.34 -35.72 18.91
N LEU A 614 15.56 -36.52 18.17
CA LEU A 614 14.72 -36.00 17.09
C LEU A 614 13.64 -35.05 17.63
N ASN A 615 12.93 -35.50 18.68
CA ASN A 615 11.89 -34.69 19.33
C ASN A 615 12.47 -33.37 19.86
N ASN A 616 13.62 -33.42 20.58
CA ASN A 616 14.29 -32.22 21.08
C ASN A 616 14.72 -31.28 19.96
N LYS A 617 15.22 -31.81 18.84
CA LYS A 617 15.57 -31.01 17.67
C LYS A 617 14.32 -30.33 17.07
N THR A 618 13.19 -31.07 17.01
CA THR A 618 11.93 -30.53 16.53
C THR A 618 11.41 -29.42 17.44
N ILE A 619 11.42 -29.63 18.77
CA ILE A 619 11.03 -28.64 19.75
C ILE A 619 11.89 -27.37 19.61
N ASN A 620 13.20 -27.50 19.48
CA ASN A 620 14.10 -26.37 19.29
C ASN A 620 13.80 -25.61 17.99
N SER A 621 13.57 -26.36 16.90
CA SER A 621 13.19 -25.74 15.63
C SER A 621 11.85 -25.02 15.71
N ASN A 622 10.86 -25.62 16.34
CA ASN A 622 9.55 -25.01 16.58
C ASN A 622 9.69 -23.74 17.42
N ASN A 623 10.51 -23.75 18.48
CA ASN A 623 10.76 -22.58 19.32
C ASN A 623 11.45 -21.44 18.54
N GLU A 624 12.37 -21.75 17.65
CA GLU A 624 12.96 -20.75 16.78
C GLU A 624 11.92 -20.14 15.84
N ILE A 625 11.02 -20.95 15.29
CA ILE A 625 9.93 -20.47 14.45
C ILE A 625 8.98 -19.62 15.28
N ILE A 626 8.56 -20.09 16.48
CA ILE A 626 7.67 -19.33 17.38
C ILE A 626 8.24 -17.95 17.69
N ASN A 627 9.53 -17.87 18.04
CA ASN A 627 10.18 -16.59 18.32
C ASN A 627 10.12 -15.65 17.10
N ARG A 628 10.39 -16.15 15.90
CA ARG A 628 10.27 -15.37 14.67
C ARG A 628 8.84 -14.95 14.37
N LEU A 629 7.87 -15.81 14.62
CA LEU A 629 6.45 -15.47 14.46
C LEU A 629 6.02 -14.35 15.41
N GLN A 630 6.48 -14.38 16.66
CA GLN A 630 6.22 -13.32 17.64
C GLN A 630 6.85 -11.98 17.21
N GLU A 631 8.07 -12.02 16.68
CA GLU A 631 8.70 -10.83 16.10
C GLU A 631 7.91 -10.30 14.88
N GLU A 632 7.46 -11.20 14.01
CA GLU A 632 6.64 -10.83 12.85
C GLU A 632 5.28 -10.26 13.26
N GLU A 633 4.64 -10.80 14.29
CA GLU A 633 3.39 -10.23 14.84
C GLU A 633 3.57 -8.78 15.30
N ILE A 634 4.68 -8.48 15.96
CA ILE A 634 5.02 -7.12 16.37
C ILE A 634 5.22 -6.22 15.14
N ILE A 635 5.95 -6.71 14.13
CA ILE A 635 6.19 -5.97 12.89
C ILE A 635 4.86 -5.71 12.16
N VAL A 636 4.04 -6.74 11.99
CA VAL A 636 2.74 -6.62 11.31
C VAL A 636 1.79 -5.67 12.05
N ARG A 637 1.76 -5.75 13.38
CA ARG A 637 0.97 -4.85 14.21
C ARG A 637 1.41 -3.39 14.01
N ASN A 638 2.70 -3.10 14.08
CA ASN A 638 3.22 -1.76 13.88
C ASN A 638 2.96 -1.25 12.44
N TRP A 639 3.08 -2.13 11.43
CA TRP A 639 2.70 -1.80 10.06
C TRP A 639 1.21 -1.46 9.93
N ARG A 640 0.32 -2.23 10.56
CA ARG A 640 -1.12 -1.92 10.54
C ARG A 640 -1.43 -0.59 11.22
N ILE A 641 -0.82 -0.34 12.38
CA ILE A 641 -0.94 0.95 13.07
C ILE A 641 -0.45 2.08 12.16
N TYR A 642 0.72 1.93 11.51
CA TYR A 642 1.25 2.92 10.57
C TYR A 642 0.30 3.15 9.40
N LEU A 643 -0.19 2.09 8.76
CA LEU A 643 -1.15 2.19 7.64
C LEU A 643 -2.48 2.84 8.06
N ASP A 644 -2.92 2.62 9.29
CA ASP A 644 -4.11 3.30 9.81
C ASP A 644 -3.83 4.78 10.07
N MET A 645 -2.63 5.11 10.56
CA MET A 645 -2.23 6.51 10.80
C MET A 645 -2.13 7.34 9.52
N ILE A 646 -1.53 6.80 8.47
CA ILE A 646 -1.44 7.50 7.17
C ILE A 646 -2.67 7.30 6.30
N GLY A 647 -3.55 6.40 6.68
CA GLY A 647 -4.81 6.12 5.98
C GLY A 647 -5.81 7.26 6.08
N LYS A 648 -6.92 7.10 5.38
CA LYS A 648 -7.97 8.11 5.27
C LYS A 648 -8.47 8.65 6.62
N ASN A 649 -8.61 7.77 7.63
CA ASN A 649 -9.08 8.15 8.97
C ASN A 649 -7.96 8.45 9.97
N GLY A 650 -6.73 8.57 9.49
CA GLY A 650 -5.53 8.82 10.26
C GLY A 650 -5.23 10.31 10.45
N ILE A 651 -3.96 10.66 10.26
CA ILE A 651 -3.46 12.03 10.41
C ILE A 651 -4.13 13.02 9.44
N SER A 652 -4.56 12.55 8.25
CA SER A 652 -5.31 13.38 7.30
C SER A 652 -6.60 13.92 7.92
N LYS A 653 -7.31 13.12 8.71
CA LYS A 653 -8.51 13.55 9.44
C LYS A 653 -8.18 14.58 10.53
N ILE A 654 -7.07 14.40 11.23
CA ILE A 654 -6.61 15.35 12.26
C ILE A 654 -6.29 16.71 11.61
N VAL A 655 -5.53 16.69 10.51
CA VAL A 655 -5.18 17.91 9.78
C VAL A 655 -6.44 18.60 9.26
N LEU A 656 -7.34 17.86 8.65
CA LEU A 656 -8.58 18.41 8.11
C LEU A 656 -9.44 19.06 9.21
N LYS A 657 -9.64 18.37 10.33
CA LYS A 657 -10.35 18.92 11.49
C LYS A 657 -9.69 20.18 12.05
N ASN A 658 -8.36 20.21 12.09
CA ASN A 658 -7.62 21.36 12.60
C ASN A 658 -7.62 22.55 11.62
N THR A 659 -7.82 22.31 10.32
CA THR A 659 -7.89 23.37 9.29
C THR A 659 -9.27 24.02 9.20
N LEU A 660 -10.33 23.32 9.58
CA LEU A 660 -11.71 23.86 9.51
C LEU A 660 -11.93 25.17 10.27
N PRO A 661 -11.43 25.34 11.52
CA PRO A 661 -11.57 26.61 12.22
C PRO A 661 -10.95 27.77 11.46
N LEU A 662 -9.81 27.55 10.77
CA LEU A 662 -9.18 28.56 9.93
C LEU A 662 -10.05 28.91 8.73
N ILE A 663 -10.58 27.90 8.03
CA ILE A 663 -11.50 28.09 6.90
C ILE A 663 -12.72 28.89 7.35
N ASN A 664 -13.36 28.51 8.46
CA ASN A 664 -14.53 29.18 8.98
C ASN A 664 -14.26 30.61 9.45
N THR A 665 -13.07 30.85 10.00
CA THR A 665 -12.64 32.22 10.38
C THR A 665 -12.44 33.08 9.15
N GLU A 666 -11.78 32.60 8.13
CA GLU A 666 -11.56 33.33 6.88
C GLU A 666 -12.88 33.59 6.15
N LEU A 667 -13.79 32.61 6.08
CA LEU A 667 -15.15 32.80 5.56
C LEU A 667 -15.91 33.89 6.31
N SER A 668 -15.85 33.86 7.64
CA SER A 668 -16.45 34.84 8.48
C SER A 668 -15.92 36.26 8.24
N GLN A 669 -14.59 36.38 8.10
CA GLN A 669 -13.97 37.70 7.83
C GLN A 669 -14.31 38.18 6.42
N LEU A 670 -14.37 37.30 5.44
CA LEU A 670 -14.72 37.65 4.08
C LEU A 670 -16.18 38.07 3.95
N LEU A 671 -17.09 37.39 4.64
CA LEU A 671 -18.53 37.66 4.61
C LEU A 671 -18.95 38.77 5.58
N ASN A 672 -18.10 39.17 6.50
CA ASN A 672 -18.39 40.24 7.44
C ASN A 672 -18.71 41.55 6.70
N ASN A 673 -19.79 42.19 7.03
CA ASN A 673 -20.33 43.41 6.37
C ASN A 673 -20.74 43.22 4.88
N VAL A 674 -20.69 42.00 4.37
CA VAL A 674 -21.15 41.65 2.99
C VAL A 674 -22.59 41.14 3.03
N CYS A 675 -22.93 40.38 4.06
CA CYS A 675 -24.25 39.75 4.19
C CYS A 675 -24.59 39.51 5.67
N ASP A 676 -25.88 39.28 5.95
CA ASP A 676 -26.44 38.98 7.27
C ASP A 676 -26.32 37.53 7.69
N PHE A 677 -25.84 36.67 6.79
CA PHE A 677 -25.61 35.28 7.03
C PHE A 677 -24.12 34.94 7.11
N THR A 678 -23.82 33.75 7.61
CA THR A 678 -22.49 33.21 7.63
C THR A 678 -22.49 31.80 7.05
N VAL A 679 -21.33 31.40 6.48
CA VAL A 679 -21.11 30.04 5.95
C VAL A 679 -20.18 29.30 6.89
N GLU A 680 -20.59 28.10 7.26
CA GLU A 680 -19.80 27.20 8.09
C GLU A 680 -19.50 25.90 7.35
N VAL A 681 -18.25 25.51 7.37
CA VAL A 681 -17.78 24.23 6.84
C VAL A 681 -17.64 23.27 8.00
N LEU A 682 -18.34 22.16 7.96
CA LEU A 682 -18.27 21.08 8.95
C LEU A 682 -17.80 19.79 8.30
N ILE A 683 -17.14 18.97 9.09
CA ILE A 683 -16.75 17.61 8.71
C ILE A 683 -17.31 16.62 9.73
N ASP A 684 -17.88 15.53 9.23
CA ASP A 684 -18.35 14.44 10.06
C ASP A 684 -17.24 13.39 10.29
N ASP A 685 -17.59 12.34 11.03
CA ASP A 685 -16.65 11.25 11.31
C ASP A 685 -16.28 10.41 10.09
N LYS A 686 -17.04 10.46 9.00
CA LYS A 686 -16.78 9.79 7.73
C LYS A 686 -15.94 10.65 6.77
N GLN A 687 -15.54 11.85 7.21
CA GLN A 687 -14.91 12.90 6.39
C GLN A 687 -15.83 13.48 5.30
N ASP A 688 -17.12 13.36 5.48
CA ASP A 688 -18.07 14.04 4.63
C ASP A 688 -18.14 15.51 5.03
N VAL A 689 -17.96 16.40 4.05
CA VAL A 689 -17.91 17.85 4.27
C VAL A 689 -19.25 18.47 3.92
N SER A 690 -19.89 19.08 4.88
CA SER A 690 -21.11 19.86 4.68
C SER A 690 -20.84 21.36 4.71
N PHE A 691 -21.53 22.08 3.83
CA PHE A 691 -21.56 23.55 3.84
C PHE A 691 -22.90 23.99 4.40
N ASN A 692 -22.87 24.71 5.49
CA ASN A 692 -24.06 25.21 6.16
C ASN A 692 -24.15 26.74 6.09
N LEU A 693 -25.33 27.18 5.87
CA LEU A 693 -25.73 28.57 5.97
C LEU A 693 -26.25 28.84 7.40
N ILE A 694 -25.83 29.91 8.01
CA ILE A 694 -26.27 30.30 9.34
C ILE A 694 -26.89 31.71 9.30
N HIS A 695 -28.18 31.76 9.56
CA HIS A 695 -28.93 32.99 9.80
C HIS A 695 -29.35 33.05 11.25
N ASP A 696 -29.04 34.13 11.97
CA ASP A 696 -29.44 34.36 13.36
C ASP A 696 -29.26 33.12 14.28
N GLY A 697 -28.20 32.34 14.02
CA GLY A 697 -27.91 31.12 14.77
C GLY A 697 -28.62 29.86 14.27
N VAL A 698 -29.54 29.97 13.29
CA VAL A 698 -30.22 28.82 12.68
C VAL A 698 -29.39 28.27 11.52
N LYS A 699 -29.09 26.99 11.58
CA LYS A 699 -28.29 26.26 10.55
C LYS A 699 -29.22 25.64 9.51
N SER A 700 -28.91 25.84 8.23
CA SER A 700 -29.53 25.17 7.10
C SER A 700 -28.45 24.72 6.09
N ASN A 701 -28.79 23.79 5.23
CA ASN A 701 -27.87 23.37 4.17
C ASN A 701 -27.72 24.51 3.15
N LEU A 702 -26.49 24.85 2.79
CA LEU A 702 -26.19 25.91 1.83
C LEU A 702 -26.85 25.69 0.47
N ALA A 703 -27.05 24.45 0.04
CA ALA A 703 -27.74 24.13 -1.20
C ALA A 703 -29.21 24.54 -1.21
N SER A 704 -29.80 24.74 -0.03
CA SER A 704 -31.19 25.20 0.13
C SER A 704 -31.32 26.72 0.20
N GLY A 705 -30.23 27.48 0.18
CA GLY A 705 -30.20 28.92 0.23
C GLY A 705 -30.80 29.56 -1.03
N SER A 706 -31.12 30.83 -0.93
CA SER A 706 -31.57 31.69 -2.06
C SER A 706 -30.45 31.82 -3.12
N GLY A 707 -30.82 32.33 -4.29
CA GLY A 707 -29.85 32.60 -5.36
C GLY A 707 -28.71 33.51 -4.93
N PHE A 708 -29.00 34.55 -4.16
CA PHE A 708 -28.03 35.48 -3.60
C PHE A 708 -27.10 34.78 -2.60
N GLU A 709 -27.65 34.06 -1.63
CA GLU A 709 -26.91 33.36 -0.61
C GLU A 709 -25.94 32.32 -1.23
N GLN A 710 -26.43 31.52 -2.18
CA GLN A 710 -25.62 30.55 -2.87
C GLN A 710 -24.50 31.19 -3.69
N THR A 711 -24.77 32.34 -4.37
CA THR A 711 -23.80 33.09 -5.14
C THR A 711 -22.67 33.62 -4.24
N VAL A 712 -23.04 34.38 -3.22
CA VAL A 712 -22.09 34.99 -2.28
C VAL A 712 -21.29 33.93 -1.53
N ALA A 713 -21.96 32.89 -1.04
CA ALA A 713 -21.29 31.79 -0.35
C ALA A 713 -20.33 31.01 -1.28
N SER A 714 -20.73 30.78 -2.53
CA SER A 714 -19.90 30.08 -3.50
C SER A 714 -18.61 30.85 -3.85
N LEU A 715 -18.75 32.18 -4.01
CA LEU A 715 -17.61 33.06 -4.25
C LEU A 715 -16.70 33.12 -3.03
N ALA A 716 -17.28 33.28 -1.84
CA ALA A 716 -16.52 33.31 -0.59
C ALA A 716 -15.77 31.99 -0.34
N LEU A 717 -16.43 30.85 -0.53
CA LEU A 717 -15.80 29.54 -0.42
C LEU A 717 -14.63 29.40 -1.39
N ARG A 718 -14.78 29.78 -2.67
CA ARG A 718 -13.71 29.72 -3.66
C ARG A 718 -12.54 30.59 -3.26
N CYS A 719 -12.79 31.82 -2.83
CA CYS A 719 -11.75 32.74 -2.39
C CYS A 719 -10.96 32.18 -1.20
N VAL A 720 -11.65 31.70 -0.16
CA VAL A 720 -11.01 31.14 1.03
C VAL A 720 -10.26 29.85 0.69
N LEU A 721 -10.87 28.97 -0.10
CA LEU A 721 -10.23 27.73 -0.50
C LEU A 721 -9.04 27.97 -1.42
N SER A 722 -9.09 28.98 -2.30
CA SER A 722 -7.94 29.43 -3.07
C SER A 722 -6.82 29.94 -2.16
N LYS A 723 -7.16 30.75 -1.17
CA LYS A 723 -6.20 31.32 -0.21
C LYS A 723 -5.47 30.26 0.58
N ILE A 724 -6.14 29.21 1.04
CA ILE A 724 -5.55 28.13 1.83
C ILE A 724 -4.96 27.02 0.98
N SER A 725 -5.25 26.96 -0.33
CA SER A 725 -4.79 25.90 -1.21
C SER A 725 -3.27 25.85 -1.32
N THR A 726 -2.71 24.65 -1.31
CA THR A 726 -1.28 24.41 -1.56
C THR A 726 -0.95 24.33 -3.05
N PHE A 727 -1.93 24.43 -3.94
CA PHE A 727 -1.69 24.44 -5.39
C PHE A 727 -1.21 25.79 -5.88
N SER A 728 -0.61 25.78 -7.08
CA SER A 728 -0.26 27.00 -7.78
C SER A 728 -1.50 27.86 -8.03
N LYS A 729 -1.44 29.13 -7.67
CA LYS A 729 -2.56 30.07 -7.66
C LYS A 729 -2.39 31.11 -8.75
N PRO A 730 -3.35 31.28 -9.66
CA PRO A 730 -3.34 32.45 -10.53
C PRO A 730 -3.67 33.73 -9.79
N SER A 731 -3.08 34.82 -10.18
CA SER A 731 -3.38 36.17 -9.65
C SER A 731 -4.61 36.79 -10.32
N PHE A 732 -5.47 35.99 -10.91
CA PHE A 732 -6.70 36.45 -11.55
C PHE A 732 -7.81 35.44 -11.39
N VAL A 733 -9.05 35.91 -11.51
CA VAL A 733 -10.26 35.08 -11.56
C VAL A 733 -11.17 35.57 -12.68
N VAL A 734 -11.93 34.66 -13.27
CA VAL A 734 -12.86 34.95 -14.38
C VAL A 734 -14.30 34.72 -13.90
N PHE A 735 -15.14 35.70 -14.07
CA PHE A 735 -16.56 35.68 -13.78
C PHE A 735 -17.37 35.83 -15.09
N ASP A 736 -18.18 34.84 -15.43
CA ASP A 736 -18.99 34.86 -16.64
C ASP A 736 -20.46 34.78 -16.25
N GLU A 737 -21.11 35.94 -16.21
CA GLU A 737 -22.55 36.12 -15.92
C GLU A 737 -23.00 35.52 -14.57
N ILE A 738 -22.16 35.63 -13.54
CA ILE A 738 -22.41 34.96 -12.24
C ILE A 738 -23.46 35.67 -11.36
N LEU A 739 -23.82 36.90 -11.68
CA LEU A 739 -24.73 37.73 -10.85
C LEU A 739 -26.20 37.63 -11.28
N GLY A 740 -26.57 36.76 -12.19
CA GLY A 740 -27.93 36.58 -12.68
C GLY A 740 -28.94 36.17 -11.60
N GLY A 741 -28.50 35.65 -10.46
CA GLY A 741 -29.35 35.31 -9.31
C GLY A 741 -29.34 36.37 -8.17
N VAL A 742 -28.73 37.52 -8.38
CA VAL A 742 -28.59 38.60 -7.37
C VAL A 742 -29.54 39.73 -7.74
N SER A 743 -30.36 40.14 -6.79
CA SER A 743 -31.22 41.35 -6.95
C SER A 743 -30.40 42.63 -6.81
N ASP A 744 -30.89 43.70 -7.46
CA ASP A 744 -30.19 45.00 -7.50
C ASP A 744 -29.89 45.56 -6.10
N GLU A 745 -30.71 45.27 -5.13
CA GLU A 745 -30.55 45.69 -3.71
C GLU A 745 -29.30 45.11 -3.05
N ASN A 746 -28.79 44.01 -3.58
CA ASN A 746 -27.64 43.32 -3.02
C ASN A 746 -26.33 43.62 -3.76
N TYR A 747 -26.34 44.47 -4.79
CA TYR A 747 -25.13 44.75 -5.56
C TYR A 747 -24.02 45.42 -4.73
N ASP A 748 -24.34 46.35 -3.84
CA ASP A 748 -23.34 46.95 -2.96
C ASP A 748 -22.63 45.92 -2.07
N ASN A 749 -23.38 44.93 -1.61
CA ASN A 749 -22.84 43.80 -0.83
C ASN A 749 -21.91 42.92 -1.66
N VAL A 750 -22.31 42.64 -2.91
CA VAL A 750 -21.47 41.88 -3.82
C VAL A 750 -20.22 42.65 -4.21
N LYS A 751 -20.32 43.96 -4.44
CA LYS A 751 -19.16 44.81 -4.71
C LYS A 751 -18.16 44.76 -3.55
N LEU A 752 -18.62 44.83 -2.33
CA LEU A 752 -17.77 44.72 -1.14
C LEU A 752 -17.07 43.34 -1.08
N LEU A 753 -17.76 42.28 -1.51
CA LEU A 753 -17.15 40.96 -1.63
C LEU A 753 -16.08 40.97 -2.72
N TYR A 754 -16.34 41.56 -3.89
CA TYR A 754 -15.39 41.67 -4.98
C TYR A 754 -14.14 42.45 -4.56
N ASP A 755 -14.29 43.57 -3.87
CA ASP A 755 -13.19 44.36 -3.33
C ASP A 755 -12.29 43.54 -2.40
N LYS A 756 -12.89 42.68 -1.56
CA LYS A 756 -12.17 41.78 -0.69
C LYS A 756 -11.46 40.65 -1.47
N MET A 757 -12.08 40.13 -2.53
CA MET A 757 -11.50 39.10 -3.40
C MET A 757 -10.35 39.66 -4.22
N LEU A 758 -10.37 40.92 -4.64
CA LEU A 758 -9.28 41.57 -5.34
C LEU A 758 -7.96 41.59 -4.56
N VAL A 759 -8.03 41.59 -3.24
CA VAL A 759 -6.82 41.48 -2.39
C VAL A 759 -6.12 40.13 -2.59
N GLU A 760 -6.88 39.08 -2.90
CA GLU A 760 -6.31 37.75 -3.14
C GLU A 760 -5.92 37.55 -4.60
N TYR A 761 -6.78 37.95 -5.56
CA TYR A 761 -6.57 37.65 -6.98
C TYR A 761 -5.86 38.76 -7.76
N GLY A 762 -5.92 40.00 -7.29
CA GLY A 762 -5.37 41.16 -8.01
C GLY A 762 -6.20 41.59 -9.21
N THR A 763 -6.71 40.66 -10.02
CA THR A 763 -7.51 40.94 -11.21
C THR A 763 -8.75 40.05 -11.27
N VAL A 764 -9.91 40.65 -11.52
CA VAL A 764 -11.17 39.98 -11.81
C VAL A 764 -11.58 40.32 -13.24
N LEU A 765 -11.58 39.33 -14.12
CA LEU A 765 -12.14 39.47 -15.48
C LEU A 765 -13.63 39.13 -15.42
N GLU A 766 -14.50 40.11 -15.65
CA GLU A 766 -15.93 39.92 -15.55
C GLU A 766 -16.64 40.10 -16.89
N ILE A 767 -17.50 39.13 -17.21
CA ILE A 767 -18.49 39.25 -18.27
C ILE A 767 -19.82 39.47 -17.58
N THR A 768 -20.46 40.61 -17.87
CA THR A 768 -21.78 40.89 -17.39
C THR A 768 -22.59 41.66 -18.43
N HIS A 769 -23.89 41.41 -18.46
CA HIS A 769 -24.86 42.18 -19.23
C HIS A 769 -25.56 43.22 -18.35
N ASN A 770 -25.29 43.22 -17.05
CA ASN A 770 -25.89 44.13 -16.11
C ASN A 770 -25.17 45.49 -16.13
N LYS A 771 -25.85 46.50 -16.62
CA LYS A 771 -25.30 47.85 -16.74
C LYS A 771 -25.12 48.53 -15.36
N ASN A 772 -25.84 48.09 -14.32
CA ASN A 772 -25.77 48.71 -12.99
C ASN A 772 -24.43 48.48 -12.28
N ILE A 773 -23.65 47.52 -12.76
CA ILE A 773 -22.36 47.21 -12.16
C ILE A 773 -21.18 47.60 -13.08
N HIS A 774 -21.42 48.19 -14.25
CA HIS A 774 -20.35 48.59 -15.14
C HIS A 774 -19.41 49.63 -14.48
N ASP A 775 -19.92 50.46 -13.63
CA ASP A 775 -19.15 51.50 -12.90
C ASP A 775 -18.22 50.92 -11.82
N TRP A 776 -18.32 49.62 -11.52
CA TRP A 776 -17.39 48.94 -10.62
C TRP A 776 -16.01 48.71 -11.25
N HIS A 777 -15.96 48.69 -12.57
CA HIS A 777 -14.79 48.23 -13.31
C HIS A 777 -13.76 49.31 -13.53
N ASN A 778 -12.50 49.00 -13.28
CA ASN A 778 -11.36 49.88 -13.49
C ASN A 778 -10.98 49.96 -14.96
N TYR A 779 -11.22 48.89 -15.70
CA TYR A 779 -10.84 48.73 -17.10
C TYR A 779 -11.95 48.08 -17.90
N CYS A 780 -12.03 48.41 -19.21
CA CYS A 780 -12.94 47.75 -20.11
C CYS A 780 -12.17 47.23 -21.33
N LEU A 781 -12.35 45.95 -21.59
CA LEU A 781 -11.85 45.33 -22.83
C LEU A 781 -13.02 45.13 -23.78
N LEU A 782 -12.92 45.76 -24.96
CA LEU A 782 -13.95 45.67 -25.99
C LEU A 782 -13.62 44.60 -27.03
N ILE A 783 -14.55 43.66 -27.21
CA ILE A 783 -14.49 42.68 -28.27
C ILE A 783 -15.43 43.11 -29.41
N SER A 784 -14.89 43.55 -30.50
CA SER A 784 -15.66 43.90 -31.70
C SER A 784 -15.75 42.70 -32.63
N LYS A 785 -16.96 42.46 -33.19
CA LYS A 785 -17.15 41.37 -34.18
C LYS A 785 -17.58 41.99 -35.50
N LYS A 786 -16.70 41.82 -36.55
CA LYS A 786 -16.99 42.20 -37.93
C LYS A 786 -16.90 41.00 -38.85
N ASN A 787 -17.83 40.81 -39.75
CA ASN A 787 -17.90 39.66 -40.67
C ASN A 787 -17.76 38.30 -39.94
N ASN A 788 -18.37 38.18 -38.80
CA ASN A 788 -18.27 37.00 -37.91
C ASN A 788 -16.88 36.71 -37.33
N ILE A 789 -15.97 37.62 -37.45
CA ILE A 789 -14.61 37.51 -36.87
C ILE A 789 -14.52 38.50 -35.71
N SER A 790 -14.14 37.98 -34.56
CA SER A 790 -13.92 38.75 -33.34
C SER A 790 -12.51 39.33 -33.31
N LYS A 791 -12.38 40.55 -32.78
CA LYS A 791 -11.11 41.19 -32.43
C LYS A 791 -11.22 41.91 -31.12
N ILE A 792 -10.19 41.83 -30.27
CA ILE A 792 -10.15 42.48 -28.97
C ILE A 792 -9.38 43.80 -29.05
N SER A 793 -9.81 44.78 -28.28
CA SER A 793 -9.09 46.03 -28.05
C SER A 793 -9.28 46.48 -26.60
N ALA A 794 -8.26 47.11 -26.01
CA ALA A 794 -8.44 47.85 -24.77
C ALA A 794 -9.08 49.19 -25.08
N LEU A 795 -10.04 49.63 -24.29
CA LEU A 795 -10.64 50.94 -24.30
C LEU A 795 -9.91 51.89 -23.36
#